data_09d502c063fcbccd8f6978ce11f1b7c7
#
_entry.id   09d502c063fcbccd8f6978ce11f1b7c7
#
_cell.length_a   1.000
_cell.length_b   1.000
_cell.length_c   1.000
_cell.angle_alpha   90.00
_cell.angle_beta   90.00
_cell.angle_gamma   90.00
#
_symmetry.space_group_name_H-M   'P 1'
#
loop_
_entity.id
_entity.type
_entity.pdbx_description
1 polymer ?
#
loop_
_entity_poly.entity_id
_entity_poly.type
_entity_poly.pdbx_seq_one_letter_code
_entity_poly.pdbx_strand_id
1 'polypeptide(L)'
;MTNFMGDFGPMLYDNGYNIIPVAKGTKRPALSNWSRIKSTPELIESWDADASIGITTGEVVAIDIDCYDKHVTNAIVKYCNKNIGKGLGRIGRAPKALLLFRTDTPMSKSVSAKFTDDEGNTNCVEILGKGQQLVAYGIHPETQQEYRWPKACPYTVPVADLPTISAEQITDLFSFFNDTAPSWWWRSSTSAALQQPAANQDNVLNFENMKQPTGLSHKEIQRHLSHMDAEPYDEWLLVGQALHHEFDGGYDGLTHWVDWSSNASSYDGHKLLESKWESFSALRDDAVVTMRTVIATAQTRTKEVKQQVAVEQATSLEASKLPRFDVKNFTVSPREWVLGTRLLAGYITAMFAPGGVSKSMFSMITAASIATGRSLTGEVIHKQGKVWLINNEDDTDEQYRRLMGIAQHHDIPWEILEENLYLTCGYGNPYIVAHEGPDGVIAHPNAEKIIEEALAKKIDYIVFDPFITVHDTEENDNGAIQQVANVLKHIAKETGAAIEVVHHTKKGGAKTDSETHAGDVESGRGASSLKDACRIATTLARMAPKTATLLGINYEEEGRFLVRLDHGKGNFSGPPEGASWFKQVSVTLSNGDTVGVHETFDITELVDEAKQLSVERDRQQIKQTRLDICETMPTDTLGLPILLTNLEPVWNKSNLTCRRRVMDALVLDEAIRVTGADNLQYDITLTSRMLKNGNMEITKEAV
;
A
#
# COMPACT_ATOMS: atom_id res chain seq x y z
N MET A 1 -30.16 -3.91 20.79
CA MET A 1 -29.14 -3.75 19.71
C MET A 1 -29.38 -4.88 18.74
N THR A 2 -29.34 -4.63 17.46
CA THR A 2 -29.61 -5.65 16.42
C THR A 2 -28.44 -6.61 16.36
N ASN A 3 -28.67 -7.92 16.53
CA ASN A 3 -27.67 -8.98 16.40
C ASN A 3 -27.53 -9.37 14.92
N PHE A 4 -26.89 -8.52 14.10
CA PHE A 4 -26.92 -8.66 12.65
C PHE A 4 -26.51 -10.06 12.17
N MET A 5 -25.41 -10.63 12.70
CA MET A 5 -24.96 -11.96 12.29
C MET A 5 -25.90 -13.04 12.81
N GLY A 6 -26.34 -12.95 14.06
CA GLY A 6 -27.28 -13.92 14.65
C GLY A 6 -28.65 -13.92 13.98
N ASP A 7 -29.19 -12.71 13.68
CA ASP A 7 -30.53 -12.56 13.13
C ASP A 7 -30.61 -12.86 11.63
N PHE A 8 -29.59 -12.43 10.84
CA PHE A 8 -29.63 -12.50 9.39
C PHE A 8 -28.63 -13.47 8.76
N GLY A 9 -27.56 -13.85 9.48
CA GLY A 9 -26.50 -14.71 8.94
C GLY A 9 -27.02 -16.04 8.37
N PRO A 10 -27.78 -16.85 9.14
CA PRO A 10 -28.34 -18.10 8.65
C PRO A 10 -29.23 -17.92 7.41
N MET A 11 -30.09 -16.88 7.40
CA MET A 11 -30.99 -16.60 6.29
C MET A 11 -30.26 -16.23 5.00
N LEU A 12 -29.15 -15.49 5.09
CA LEU A 12 -28.33 -15.16 3.94
C LEU A 12 -27.63 -16.39 3.37
N TYR A 13 -27.14 -17.24 4.25
CA TYR A 13 -26.52 -18.50 3.86
C TYR A 13 -27.51 -19.42 3.13
N ASP A 14 -28.72 -19.59 3.66
CA ASP A 14 -29.79 -20.38 3.05
C ASP A 14 -30.18 -19.83 1.68
N ASN A 15 -30.09 -18.51 1.47
CA ASN A 15 -30.31 -17.85 0.20
C ASN A 15 -29.10 -17.89 -0.75
N GLY A 16 -28.02 -18.62 -0.40
CA GLY A 16 -26.85 -18.86 -1.24
C GLY A 16 -25.79 -17.76 -1.23
N TYR A 17 -25.88 -16.79 -0.31
CA TYR A 17 -24.82 -15.77 -0.17
C TYR A 17 -23.64 -16.32 0.63
N ASN A 18 -22.43 -16.12 0.12
CA ASN A 18 -21.23 -16.37 0.90
C ASN A 18 -20.94 -15.17 1.80
N ILE A 19 -21.08 -15.35 3.12
CA ILE A 19 -21.00 -14.26 4.10
C ILE A 19 -19.75 -14.38 4.97
N ILE A 20 -19.35 -13.25 5.53
CA ILE A 20 -18.22 -13.11 6.45
C ILE A 20 -18.55 -12.11 7.56
N PRO A 21 -17.98 -12.25 8.77
CA PRO A 21 -18.11 -11.25 9.79
C PRO A 21 -17.26 -10.03 9.47
N VAL A 22 -17.85 -8.85 9.69
CA VAL A 22 -17.21 -7.54 9.55
C VAL A 22 -17.19 -6.86 10.91
N ALA A 23 -16.07 -6.25 11.26
CA ALA A 23 -15.92 -5.58 12.55
C ALA A 23 -16.94 -4.42 12.69
N LYS A 24 -17.64 -4.38 13.83
CA LYS A 24 -18.74 -3.46 14.12
C LYS A 24 -18.36 -2.00 13.88
N GLY A 25 -19.20 -1.26 13.15
CA GLY A 25 -18.96 0.14 12.81
C GLY A 25 -17.81 0.39 11.85
N THR A 26 -17.34 -0.63 11.14
CA THR A 26 -16.29 -0.52 10.13
C THR A 26 -16.71 -1.21 8.82
N LYS A 27 -15.88 -1.09 7.78
CA LYS A 27 -16.02 -1.87 6.54
C LYS A 27 -14.98 -3.01 6.46
N ARG A 28 -14.23 -3.28 7.54
CA ARG A 28 -13.13 -4.24 7.56
C ARG A 28 -13.62 -5.64 7.94
N PRO A 29 -13.35 -6.68 7.13
CA PRO A 29 -13.57 -8.06 7.54
C PRO A 29 -12.88 -8.37 8.87
N ALA A 30 -13.55 -9.11 9.74
CA ALA A 30 -13.02 -9.47 11.07
C ALA A 30 -12.07 -10.67 11.03
N LEU A 31 -11.93 -11.34 9.88
CA LEU A 31 -11.13 -12.55 9.70
C LEU A 31 -9.94 -12.29 8.76
N SER A 32 -8.80 -12.88 9.07
CA SER A 32 -7.68 -12.98 8.13
C SER A 32 -8.03 -13.96 6.99
N ASN A 33 -7.52 -13.72 5.78
CA ASN A 33 -7.79 -14.54 4.59
C ASN A 33 -9.30 -14.70 4.23
N TRP A 34 -10.12 -13.74 4.64
CA TRP A 34 -11.57 -13.73 4.46
C TRP A 34 -12.03 -14.01 3.02
N SER A 35 -11.26 -13.59 2.01
CA SER A 35 -11.60 -13.78 0.59
C SER A 35 -11.59 -15.25 0.12
N ARG A 36 -11.00 -16.16 0.92
CA ARG A 36 -10.97 -17.61 0.66
C ARG A 36 -11.95 -18.41 1.51
N ILE A 37 -12.61 -17.75 2.46
CA ILE A 37 -13.54 -18.38 3.36
C ILE A 37 -14.85 -18.66 2.61
N LYS A 38 -15.33 -19.89 2.71
CA LYS A 38 -16.69 -20.25 2.38
C LYS A 38 -17.46 -20.41 3.69
N SER A 39 -18.54 -19.66 3.83
CA SER A 39 -19.40 -19.77 5.01
C SER A 39 -20.08 -21.14 5.07
N THR A 40 -20.18 -21.68 6.27
CA THR A 40 -20.99 -22.86 6.62
C THR A 40 -21.85 -22.55 7.83
N PRO A 41 -22.93 -23.29 8.09
CA PRO A 41 -23.76 -23.06 9.28
C PRO A 41 -22.94 -23.06 10.57
N GLU A 42 -22.00 -24.00 10.73
CA GLU A 42 -21.15 -24.10 11.91
C GLU A 42 -20.22 -22.91 12.09
N LEU A 43 -19.67 -22.39 10.98
CA LEU A 43 -18.86 -21.18 11.02
C LEU A 43 -19.68 -19.95 11.40
N ILE A 44 -20.89 -19.82 10.85
CA ILE A 44 -21.80 -18.70 11.14
C ILE A 44 -22.20 -18.69 12.62
N GLU A 45 -22.51 -19.85 13.17
CA GLU A 45 -22.82 -20.01 14.61
C GLU A 45 -21.61 -19.69 15.51
N SER A 46 -20.39 -19.88 15.00
CA SER A 46 -19.15 -19.59 15.76
C SER A 46 -18.78 -18.12 15.76
N TRP A 47 -19.36 -17.29 14.89
CA TRP A 47 -19.06 -15.86 14.80
C TRP A 47 -19.85 -15.05 15.82
N ASP A 48 -19.31 -13.88 16.18
CA ASP A 48 -20.00 -12.97 17.08
C ASP A 48 -21.37 -12.55 16.48
N ALA A 49 -22.44 -12.85 17.22
CA ALA A 49 -23.82 -12.56 16.82
C ALA A 49 -24.05 -11.06 16.52
N ASP A 50 -23.29 -10.18 17.18
CA ASP A 50 -23.33 -8.72 17.02
C ASP A 50 -22.48 -8.22 15.84
N ALA A 51 -21.68 -9.07 15.19
CA ALA A 51 -20.85 -8.67 14.06
C ALA A 51 -21.70 -8.15 12.90
N SER A 52 -21.20 -7.16 12.20
CA SER A 52 -21.73 -6.75 10.90
C SER A 52 -21.52 -7.85 9.87
N ILE A 53 -22.37 -7.93 8.85
CA ILE A 53 -22.28 -8.96 7.82
C ILE A 53 -21.72 -8.39 6.54
N GLY A 54 -20.65 -9.00 6.04
CA GLY A 54 -20.13 -8.81 4.68
C GLY A 54 -20.60 -9.91 3.75
N ILE A 55 -20.96 -9.58 2.52
CA ILE A 55 -21.15 -10.53 1.42
C ILE A 55 -19.90 -10.51 0.57
N THR A 56 -19.27 -11.65 0.33
CA THR A 56 -18.13 -11.75 -0.59
C THR A 56 -18.62 -11.82 -2.03
N THR A 57 -17.85 -11.18 -2.92
CA THR A 57 -18.21 -11.10 -4.35
C THR A 57 -17.44 -12.09 -5.18
N GLY A 58 -18.04 -12.53 -6.27
CA GLY A 58 -17.54 -13.55 -7.19
C GLY A 58 -18.66 -14.01 -8.11
N GLU A 59 -19.54 -14.87 -7.63
CA GLU A 59 -20.83 -15.18 -8.25
C GLU A 59 -21.82 -14.02 -8.07
N VAL A 60 -21.84 -13.42 -6.89
CA VAL A 60 -22.52 -12.15 -6.62
C VAL A 60 -21.60 -11.01 -7.05
N VAL A 61 -22.14 -10.04 -7.76
CA VAL A 61 -21.46 -8.81 -8.22
C VAL A 61 -22.23 -7.61 -7.70
N ALA A 62 -21.49 -6.59 -7.24
CA ALA A 62 -22.13 -5.34 -6.84
C ALA A 62 -21.68 -4.18 -7.72
N ILE A 63 -22.65 -3.35 -8.10
CA ILE A 63 -22.43 -2.04 -8.70
C ILE A 63 -22.47 -1.03 -7.56
N ASP A 64 -21.32 -0.46 -7.18
CA ASP A 64 -21.21 0.57 -6.15
C ASP A 64 -21.21 1.96 -6.83
N ILE A 65 -22.31 2.69 -6.65
CA ILE A 65 -22.52 4.02 -7.24
C ILE A 65 -22.03 5.05 -6.25
N ASP A 66 -20.75 5.40 -6.36
CA ASP A 66 -20.06 6.31 -5.47
C ASP A 66 -20.17 7.76 -6.00
N CYS A 67 -21.43 8.26 -6.13
CA CYS A 67 -21.74 9.58 -6.63
C CYS A 67 -22.44 10.43 -5.56
N TYR A 68 -22.02 11.68 -5.42
CA TYR A 68 -22.61 12.65 -4.49
C TYR A 68 -23.81 13.39 -5.12
N ASP A 69 -23.94 13.36 -6.45
CA ASP A 69 -25.11 13.93 -7.13
C ASP A 69 -26.28 12.95 -7.18
N LYS A 70 -27.44 13.37 -6.63
CA LYS A 70 -28.65 12.56 -6.57
C LYS A 70 -29.26 12.29 -7.95
N HIS A 71 -29.16 13.23 -8.89
CA HIS A 71 -29.74 13.06 -10.23
C HIS A 71 -28.93 12.04 -11.02
N VAL A 72 -27.60 12.10 -10.96
CA VAL A 72 -26.70 11.13 -11.58
C VAL A 72 -26.90 9.74 -10.98
N THR A 73 -26.92 9.62 -9.64
CA THR A 73 -27.18 8.34 -8.96
C THR A 73 -28.51 7.74 -9.40
N ASN A 74 -29.59 8.53 -9.43
CA ASN A 74 -30.89 8.06 -9.85
C ASN A 74 -30.93 7.67 -11.34
N ALA A 75 -30.21 8.39 -12.21
CA ALA A 75 -30.10 8.05 -13.63
C ALA A 75 -29.44 6.68 -13.81
N ILE A 76 -28.33 6.43 -13.09
CA ILE A 76 -27.61 5.15 -13.12
C ILE A 76 -28.51 4.01 -12.61
N VAL A 77 -29.20 4.20 -11.47
CA VAL A 77 -30.14 3.19 -10.94
C VAL A 77 -31.24 2.88 -11.94
N LYS A 78 -31.81 3.89 -12.62
CA LYS A 78 -32.82 3.70 -13.66
C LYS A 78 -32.25 2.96 -14.86
N TYR A 79 -31.03 3.30 -15.27
CA TYR A 79 -30.36 2.62 -16.38
C TYR A 79 -30.18 1.13 -16.08
N CYS A 80 -29.62 0.78 -14.90
CA CYS A 80 -29.45 -0.60 -14.47
C CYS A 80 -30.78 -1.36 -14.46
N ASN A 81 -31.84 -0.78 -13.87
CA ASN A 81 -33.15 -1.40 -13.81
C ASN A 81 -33.78 -1.66 -15.17
N LYS A 82 -33.48 -0.81 -16.18
CA LYS A 82 -34.03 -0.94 -17.53
C LYS A 82 -33.22 -1.92 -18.41
N ASN A 83 -31.89 -1.88 -18.33
CA ASN A 83 -31.02 -2.55 -19.30
C ASN A 83 -30.37 -3.85 -18.75
N ILE A 84 -30.31 -4.00 -17.42
CA ILE A 84 -29.72 -5.19 -16.78
C ILE A 84 -30.80 -5.99 -16.04
N GLY A 85 -31.60 -5.30 -15.26
CA GLY A 85 -32.63 -5.90 -14.41
C GLY A 85 -32.72 -5.19 -13.04
N LYS A 86 -33.76 -5.53 -12.29
CA LYS A 86 -33.99 -4.94 -10.95
C LYS A 86 -33.08 -5.63 -9.92
N GLY A 87 -31.85 -5.15 -9.78
CA GLY A 87 -30.95 -5.58 -8.71
C GLY A 87 -31.42 -5.16 -7.32
N LEU A 88 -30.91 -5.83 -6.28
CA LEU A 88 -31.20 -5.44 -4.89
C LEU A 88 -30.43 -4.16 -4.54
N GLY A 89 -31.17 -3.11 -4.18
CA GLY A 89 -30.59 -1.81 -3.86
C GLY A 89 -30.34 -1.61 -2.37
N ARG A 90 -29.11 -1.25 -2.00
CA ARG A 90 -28.69 -0.90 -0.64
C ARG A 90 -28.28 0.56 -0.55
N ILE A 91 -28.62 1.23 0.54
CA ILE A 91 -28.22 2.60 0.88
C ILE A 91 -27.44 2.58 2.20
N GLY A 92 -26.19 3.05 2.17
CA GLY A 92 -25.38 3.31 3.36
C GLY A 92 -25.30 4.81 3.68
N ARG A 93 -24.99 5.62 2.66
CA ARG A 93 -24.89 7.08 2.74
C ARG A 93 -25.54 7.70 1.49
N ALA A 94 -26.74 8.20 1.60
CA ALA A 94 -27.40 8.87 0.48
C ALA A 94 -26.61 10.11 0.02
N PRO A 95 -26.57 10.41 -1.29
CA PRO A 95 -27.29 9.76 -2.39
C PRO A 95 -26.60 8.50 -2.96
N LYS A 96 -25.42 8.12 -2.48
CA LYS A 96 -24.71 6.92 -2.91
C LYS A 96 -25.55 5.66 -2.74
N ALA A 97 -25.44 4.73 -3.68
CA ALA A 97 -26.24 3.50 -3.69
C ALA A 97 -25.41 2.32 -4.18
N LEU A 98 -25.78 1.11 -3.75
CA LEU A 98 -25.17 -0.12 -4.22
C LEU A 98 -26.28 -1.05 -4.73
N LEU A 99 -26.05 -1.68 -5.89
CA LEU A 99 -26.97 -2.64 -6.49
C LEU A 99 -26.33 -4.02 -6.57
N LEU A 100 -27.04 -5.08 -6.13
CA LEU A 100 -26.57 -6.47 -6.24
C LEU A 100 -27.13 -7.13 -7.49
N PHE A 101 -26.28 -7.89 -8.14
CA PHE A 101 -26.53 -8.75 -9.30
C PHE A 101 -25.81 -10.08 -9.11
N ARG A 102 -26.05 -11.04 -9.99
CA ARG A 102 -25.23 -12.24 -10.13
C ARG A 102 -24.51 -12.25 -11.48
N THR A 103 -23.50 -13.05 -11.61
CA THR A 103 -22.81 -13.28 -12.90
C THR A 103 -22.52 -14.76 -13.09
N ASP A 104 -22.65 -15.22 -14.33
CA ASP A 104 -22.32 -16.60 -14.71
C ASP A 104 -20.81 -16.76 -14.97
N THR A 105 -20.10 -15.66 -15.21
CA THR A 105 -18.64 -15.63 -15.40
C THR A 105 -18.00 -14.70 -14.38
N PRO A 106 -17.13 -15.20 -13.49
CA PRO A 106 -16.45 -14.36 -12.53
C PRO A 106 -15.68 -13.23 -13.18
N MET A 107 -15.91 -12.00 -12.76
CA MET A 107 -15.25 -10.81 -13.27
C MET A 107 -14.42 -10.12 -12.19
N SER A 108 -13.38 -9.42 -12.61
CA SER A 108 -12.51 -8.67 -11.70
C SER A 108 -13.15 -7.34 -11.29
N LYS A 109 -12.59 -6.70 -10.23
CA LYS A 109 -12.93 -5.32 -9.90
C LYS A 109 -12.66 -4.41 -11.10
N SER A 110 -13.61 -3.52 -11.41
CA SER A 110 -13.44 -2.46 -12.41
C SER A 110 -14.06 -1.16 -11.94
N VAL A 111 -13.59 -0.03 -12.48
CA VAL A 111 -14.00 1.31 -12.07
C VAL A 111 -14.22 2.14 -13.32
N SER A 112 -15.30 2.93 -13.36
CA SER A 112 -15.55 3.90 -14.44
C SER A 112 -14.52 5.03 -14.44
N ALA A 113 -14.61 5.94 -15.40
CA ALA A 113 -13.92 7.23 -15.29
C ALA A 113 -14.29 7.91 -13.95
N LYS A 114 -13.32 8.59 -13.35
CA LYS A 114 -13.52 9.36 -12.13
C LYS A 114 -13.73 10.83 -12.48
N PHE A 115 -14.73 11.44 -11.87
CA PHE A 115 -15.03 12.85 -12.03
C PHE A 115 -14.99 13.55 -10.68
N THR A 116 -14.43 14.75 -10.65
CA THR A 116 -14.45 15.61 -9.46
C THR A 116 -15.50 16.69 -9.66
N ASP A 117 -16.41 16.85 -8.68
CA ASP A 117 -17.41 17.90 -8.69
C ASP A 117 -16.88 19.23 -8.11
N ASP A 118 -17.70 20.29 -8.14
CA ASP A 118 -17.34 21.63 -7.67
C ASP A 118 -17.03 21.70 -6.16
N GLU A 119 -17.49 20.69 -5.40
CA GLU A 119 -17.20 20.56 -3.96
C GLU A 119 -15.93 19.74 -3.69
N GLY A 120 -15.24 19.28 -4.74
CA GLY A 120 -14.03 18.47 -4.65
C GLY A 120 -14.30 16.99 -4.34
N ASN A 121 -15.54 16.51 -4.43
CA ASN A 121 -15.86 15.12 -4.22
C ASN A 121 -15.56 14.29 -5.49
N THR A 122 -15.01 13.09 -5.29
CA THR A 122 -14.82 12.14 -6.39
C THR A 122 -16.07 11.32 -6.63
N ASN A 123 -16.55 11.31 -7.87
CA ASN A 123 -17.74 10.61 -8.33
C ASN A 123 -17.32 9.51 -9.33
N CYS A 124 -17.73 8.26 -9.08
CA CYS A 124 -17.45 7.13 -9.96
C CYS A 124 -18.47 6.00 -9.75
N VAL A 125 -18.44 5.00 -10.64
CA VAL A 125 -19.14 3.73 -10.50
C VAL A 125 -18.13 2.62 -10.42
N GLU A 126 -18.17 1.80 -9.36
CA GLU A 126 -17.28 0.68 -9.16
C GLU A 126 -18.04 -0.64 -9.29
N ILE A 127 -17.41 -1.63 -9.91
CA ILE A 127 -17.89 -3.01 -9.95
C ILE A 127 -17.08 -3.82 -8.94
N LEU A 128 -17.74 -4.31 -7.89
CA LEU A 128 -17.14 -5.20 -6.93
C LEU A 128 -17.23 -6.63 -7.46
N GLY A 129 -16.17 -7.09 -8.10
CA GLY A 129 -16.04 -8.42 -8.68
C GLY A 129 -15.34 -9.41 -7.74
N LYS A 130 -14.82 -10.51 -8.27
CA LYS A 130 -14.17 -11.59 -7.51
C LYS A 130 -13.09 -11.08 -6.55
N GLY A 131 -13.14 -11.56 -5.30
CA GLY A 131 -12.16 -11.21 -4.28
C GLY A 131 -12.42 -9.89 -3.55
N GLN A 132 -13.60 -9.28 -3.76
CA GLN A 132 -14.07 -8.11 -3.02
C GLN A 132 -15.17 -8.50 -2.02
N GLN A 133 -15.62 -7.56 -1.22
CA GLN A 133 -16.76 -7.72 -0.33
C GLN A 133 -17.53 -6.40 -0.18
N LEU A 134 -18.77 -6.50 0.20
CA LEU A 134 -19.61 -5.37 0.59
C LEU A 134 -20.22 -5.61 1.97
N VAL A 135 -20.39 -4.57 2.78
CA VAL A 135 -21.15 -4.69 4.04
C VAL A 135 -22.63 -4.71 3.70
N ALA A 136 -23.28 -5.85 3.96
CA ALA A 136 -24.71 -6.01 3.70
C ALA A 136 -25.58 -5.51 4.86
N TYR A 137 -25.21 -5.84 6.09
CA TYR A 137 -25.89 -5.45 7.33
C TYR A 137 -24.88 -4.99 8.36
N GLY A 138 -25.20 -3.92 9.09
CA GLY A 138 -24.33 -3.31 10.09
C GLY A 138 -24.53 -1.81 10.16
N ILE A 139 -23.67 -1.14 10.92
CA ILE A 139 -23.65 0.31 11.10
C ILE A 139 -22.63 0.93 10.14
N HIS A 140 -23.07 1.92 9.35
CA HIS A 140 -22.18 2.65 8.45
C HIS A 140 -21.20 3.52 9.25
N PRO A 141 -19.86 3.45 9.00
CA PRO A 141 -18.86 4.09 9.85
C PRO A 141 -18.97 5.61 9.94
N GLU A 142 -19.37 6.28 8.85
CA GLU A 142 -19.46 7.75 8.82
C GLU A 142 -20.82 8.27 9.28
N THR A 143 -21.92 7.63 8.83
CA THR A 143 -23.28 8.10 9.16
C THR A 143 -23.79 7.61 10.51
N GLN A 144 -23.14 6.59 11.09
CA GLN A 144 -23.56 5.90 12.31
C GLN A 144 -24.99 5.35 12.24
N GLN A 145 -25.52 5.16 11.01
CA GLN A 145 -26.83 4.56 10.74
C GLN A 145 -26.67 3.15 10.16
N GLU A 146 -27.73 2.36 10.28
CA GLU A 146 -27.77 1.03 9.68
C GLU A 146 -27.81 1.12 8.15
N TYR A 147 -27.14 0.17 7.47
CA TYR A 147 -27.33 -0.03 6.04
C TYR A 147 -28.77 -0.46 5.77
N ARG A 148 -29.43 0.19 4.80
CA ARG A 148 -30.84 -0.04 4.50
C ARG A 148 -31.06 -0.62 3.12
N TRP A 149 -31.97 -1.56 3.04
CA TRP A 149 -32.50 -2.16 1.81
C TRP A 149 -33.94 -1.65 1.62
N PRO A 150 -34.19 -0.60 0.83
CA PRO A 150 -35.50 0.07 0.80
C PRO A 150 -36.68 -0.77 0.26
N LYS A 151 -36.37 -1.87 -0.47
CA LYS A 151 -37.38 -2.75 -1.08
C LYS A 151 -37.12 -4.19 -0.69
N ALA A 152 -36.63 -5.00 -1.64
CA ALA A 152 -36.18 -6.38 -1.39
C ALA A 152 -34.75 -6.40 -0.84
N CYS A 153 -34.38 -7.43 -0.12
CA CYS A 153 -33.11 -7.55 0.59
C CYS A 153 -32.54 -8.99 0.49
N PRO A 154 -31.25 -9.18 0.74
CA PRO A 154 -30.61 -10.49 0.57
C PRO A 154 -31.18 -11.62 1.44
N TYR A 155 -31.76 -11.34 2.62
CA TYR A 155 -32.38 -12.41 3.42
C TYR A 155 -33.78 -12.83 2.90
N THR A 156 -34.36 -12.09 1.90
CA THR A 156 -35.64 -12.46 1.26
C THR A 156 -35.51 -12.87 -0.19
N VAL A 157 -34.34 -12.65 -0.82
CA VAL A 157 -34.12 -12.94 -2.25
C VAL A 157 -32.89 -13.81 -2.41
N PRO A 158 -33.02 -15.07 -2.86
CA PRO A 158 -31.90 -15.95 -3.14
C PRO A 158 -30.97 -15.39 -4.23
N VAL A 159 -29.68 -15.77 -4.19
CA VAL A 159 -28.69 -15.43 -5.22
C VAL A 159 -29.15 -15.85 -6.61
N ALA A 160 -29.80 -17.03 -6.72
CA ALA A 160 -30.30 -17.57 -7.98
C ALA A 160 -31.35 -16.66 -8.64
N ASP A 161 -32.08 -15.86 -7.86
CA ASP A 161 -33.14 -14.97 -8.34
C ASP A 161 -32.63 -13.55 -8.68
N LEU A 162 -31.34 -13.28 -8.43
CA LEU A 162 -30.72 -12.02 -8.82
C LEU A 162 -30.61 -11.91 -10.34
N PRO A 163 -30.86 -10.74 -10.96
CA PRO A 163 -30.60 -10.53 -12.37
C PRO A 163 -29.13 -10.78 -12.70
N THR A 164 -28.87 -11.42 -13.84
CA THR A 164 -27.51 -11.66 -14.33
C THR A 164 -26.97 -10.43 -15.03
N ILE A 165 -25.70 -10.10 -14.76
CA ILE A 165 -24.97 -9.03 -15.43
C ILE A 165 -23.79 -9.59 -16.23
N SER A 166 -23.60 -9.09 -17.45
CA SER A 166 -22.47 -9.42 -18.32
C SER A 166 -21.38 -8.35 -18.30
N ALA A 167 -20.18 -8.69 -18.77
CA ALA A 167 -19.08 -7.74 -18.94
C ALA A 167 -19.40 -6.63 -19.95
N GLU A 168 -20.17 -6.96 -21.00
CA GLU A 168 -20.64 -6.00 -22.01
C GLU A 168 -21.57 -4.96 -21.37
N GLN A 169 -22.54 -5.40 -20.57
CA GLN A 169 -23.47 -4.50 -19.88
C GLN A 169 -22.73 -3.59 -18.85
N ILE A 170 -21.60 -4.02 -18.30
CA ILE A 170 -20.76 -3.16 -17.45
C ILE A 170 -20.07 -2.08 -18.29
N THR A 171 -19.56 -2.44 -19.46
CA THR A 171 -18.95 -1.48 -20.40
C THR A 171 -19.96 -0.41 -20.81
N ASP A 172 -21.19 -0.84 -21.16
CA ASP A 172 -22.28 0.08 -21.50
C ASP A 172 -22.69 0.98 -20.33
N LEU A 173 -22.71 0.43 -19.12
CA LEU A 173 -22.98 1.19 -17.90
C LEU A 173 -21.93 2.28 -17.68
N PHE A 174 -20.66 1.96 -17.86
CA PHE A 174 -19.58 2.94 -17.72
C PHE A 174 -19.65 4.03 -18.79
N SER A 175 -19.97 3.68 -20.03
CA SER A 175 -20.23 4.66 -21.09
C SER A 175 -21.41 5.56 -20.71
N PHE A 176 -22.53 4.97 -20.31
CA PHE A 176 -23.70 5.72 -19.85
C PHE A 176 -23.38 6.68 -18.69
N PHE A 177 -22.58 6.24 -17.72
CA PHE A 177 -22.15 7.10 -16.62
C PHE A 177 -21.32 8.28 -17.11
N ASN A 178 -20.35 8.03 -18.04
CA ASN A 178 -19.54 9.08 -18.62
C ASN A 178 -20.38 10.14 -19.36
N ASP A 179 -21.43 9.70 -20.07
CA ASP A 179 -22.34 10.57 -20.82
C ASP A 179 -23.34 11.32 -19.90
N THR A 180 -23.60 10.75 -18.72
CA THR A 180 -24.55 11.31 -17.73
C THR A 180 -23.86 12.24 -16.76
N ALA A 181 -22.54 12.15 -16.61
CA ALA A 181 -21.75 13.03 -15.77
C ALA A 181 -21.94 14.50 -16.23
N PRO A 182 -22.25 15.45 -15.32
CA PRO A 182 -22.42 16.83 -15.67
C PRO A 182 -21.20 17.43 -16.36
N SER A 183 -21.38 18.29 -17.35
CA SER A 183 -20.29 18.87 -18.15
C SER A 183 -19.33 19.76 -17.33
N TRP A 184 -19.73 20.20 -16.13
CA TRP A 184 -18.87 20.98 -15.21
C TRP A 184 -18.07 20.10 -14.24
N TRP A 185 -18.26 18.77 -14.23
CA TRP A 185 -17.40 17.86 -13.50
C TRP A 185 -16.06 17.67 -14.24
N TRP A 186 -14.96 17.75 -13.52
CA TRP A 186 -13.64 17.54 -14.09
C TRP A 186 -13.29 16.06 -14.13
N ARG A 187 -12.98 15.56 -15.30
CA ARG A 187 -12.52 14.19 -15.44
C ARG A 187 -11.13 14.08 -14.85
N SER A 188 -10.96 13.27 -13.81
CA SER A 188 -9.67 12.97 -13.21
C SER A 188 -8.82 12.18 -14.20
N SER A 189 -7.58 12.59 -14.46
CA SER A 189 -6.67 11.98 -15.43
C SER A 189 -6.18 10.56 -15.03
N THR A 190 -6.68 10.00 -13.94
CA THR A 190 -6.32 8.66 -13.44
C THR A 190 -7.43 7.66 -13.70
N SER A 191 -7.53 7.15 -14.93
CA SER A 191 -8.21 5.87 -15.18
C SER A 191 -7.46 5.09 -16.23
N ALA A 192 -6.83 4.00 -15.79
CA ALA A 192 -6.32 2.97 -16.69
C ALA A 192 -7.46 2.49 -17.58
N ALA A 193 -7.38 2.76 -18.87
CA ALA A 193 -8.29 2.24 -19.85
C ALA A 193 -8.14 0.72 -19.90
N LEU A 194 -9.21 0.01 -19.59
CA LEU A 194 -9.34 -1.41 -19.87
C LEU A 194 -9.22 -1.63 -21.38
N GLN A 195 -8.11 -2.23 -21.80
CA GLN A 195 -7.97 -2.77 -23.13
C GLN A 195 -8.85 -4.00 -23.26
N GLN A 196 -9.83 -3.95 -24.15
CA GLN A 196 -10.47 -5.15 -24.71
C GLN A 196 -10.08 -5.31 -26.17
N PRO A 197 -9.94 -6.57 -26.66
CA PRO A 197 -9.58 -6.83 -28.06
C PRO A 197 -10.73 -6.44 -28.99
N ALA A 198 -10.37 -5.82 -30.09
CA ALA A 198 -11.29 -5.40 -31.13
C ALA A 198 -12.01 -6.62 -31.76
N ALA A 199 -13.34 -6.60 -31.70
CA ALA A 199 -14.19 -7.33 -32.61
C ALA A 199 -15.11 -6.35 -33.33
N ASN A 200 -15.10 -6.42 -34.64
CA ASN A 200 -15.83 -5.61 -35.59
C ASN A 200 -17.34 -5.49 -35.30
N GLN A 201 -17.92 -4.31 -35.43
CA GLN A 201 -18.92 -3.96 -36.45
C GLN A 201 -19.80 -2.78 -36.03
N ASP A 202 -19.95 -1.85 -36.97
CA ASP A 202 -21.07 -0.93 -37.20
C ASP A 202 -21.62 -0.08 -36.06
N ASN A 203 -20.89 1.00 -35.75
CA ASN A 203 -21.48 2.20 -35.17
C ASN A 203 -21.53 3.31 -36.23
N VAL A 204 -22.73 3.80 -36.50
CA VAL A 204 -22.96 5.04 -37.26
C VAL A 204 -22.27 6.18 -36.45
N LEU A 205 -21.08 6.50 -36.88
CA LEU A 205 -20.25 7.57 -36.32
C LEU A 205 -20.92 8.93 -36.59
N ASN A 206 -21.16 9.69 -35.57
CA ASN A 206 -21.63 11.06 -35.69
C ASN A 206 -20.43 11.91 -36.18
N PHE A 207 -20.33 12.13 -37.48
CA PHE A 207 -19.20 12.74 -38.21
C PHE A 207 -18.90 14.19 -37.74
N GLU A 208 -19.86 14.89 -37.12
CA GLU A 208 -19.67 16.25 -36.67
C GLU A 208 -18.75 16.35 -35.40
N ASN A 209 -18.82 15.36 -34.48
CA ASN A 209 -17.94 15.34 -33.31
C ASN A 209 -16.50 14.93 -33.62
N MET A 210 -16.26 14.29 -34.77
CA MET A 210 -14.89 13.94 -35.22
C MET A 210 -14.07 15.12 -35.75
N LYS A 211 -14.74 16.21 -36.11
CA LYS A 211 -14.13 17.41 -36.67
C LYS A 211 -13.76 18.46 -35.61
N GLN A 212 -14.08 18.25 -34.36
CA GLN A 212 -13.71 19.18 -33.26
C GLN A 212 -12.24 19.02 -32.86
N PRO A 213 -11.51 20.10 -32.52
CA PRO A 213 -10.21 20.02 -31.89
C PRO A 213 -10.21 19.11 -30.68
N THR A 214 -9.10 18.44 -30.41
CA THR A 214 -8.99 17.47 -29.30
C THR A 214 -8.77 18.12 -27.95
N GLY A 215 -8.30 19.38 -27.92
CA GLY A 215 -8.00 20.14 -26.71
C GLY A 215 -6.82 19.56 -25.91
N LEU A 216 -5.87 18.87 -26.59
CA LEU A 216 -4.68 18.33 -25.97
C LEU A 216 -3.76 19.43 -25.46
N SER A 217 -3.11 19.18 -24.33
CA SER A 217 -2.04 20.03 -23.84
C SER A 217 -0.80 19.98 -24.74
N HIS A 218 0.06 21.00 -24.67
CA HIS A 218 1.31 21.03 -25.42
C HIS A 218 2.19 19.79 -25.16
N LYS A 219 2.22 19.29 -23.93
CA LYS A 219 2.98 18.08 -23.54
C LYS A 219 2.42 16.81 -24.19
N GLU A 220 1.11 16.68 -24.26
CA GLU A 220 0.44 15.53 -24.91
C GLU A 220 0.66 15.53 -26.43
N ILE A 221 0.62 16.70 -27.08
CA ILE A 221 0.93 16.85 -28.49
C ILE A 221 2.37 16.41 -28.77
N GLN A 222 3.35 16.90 -28.03
CA GLN A 222 4.75 16.51 -28.15
C GLN A 222 4.93 15.00 -27.99
N ARG A 223 4.24 14.39 -27.02
CA ARG A 223 4.25 12.95 -26.80
C ARG A 223 3.77 12.17 -28.03
N HIS A 224 2.69 12.59 -28.67
CA HIS A 224 2.21 11.92 -29.87
C HIS A 224 3.12 12.14 -31.07
N LEU A 225 3.68 13.34 -31.22
CA LEU A 225 4.61 13.67 -32.30
C LEU A 225 5.94 12.92 -32.19
N SER A 226 6.39 12.56 -30.97
CA SER A 226 7.61 11.75 -30.79
C SER A 226 7.52 10.34 -31.37
N HIS A 227 6.31 9.83 -31.66
CA HIS A 227 6.07 8.54 -32.33
C HIS A 227 5.83 8.67 -33.84
N MET A 228 5.87 9.87 -34.37
CA MET A 228 5.71 10.15 -35.79
C MET A 228 7.10 10.41 -36.42
N ASP A 229 7.21 10.08 -37.70
CA ASP A 229 8.43 10.28 -38.48
C ASP A 229 8.31 11.55 -39.32
N ALA A 230 9.23 12.48 -39.16
CA ALA A 230 9.21 13.75 -39.90
C ALA A 230 9.83 13.66 -41.31
N GLU A 231 10.49 12.54 -41.67
CA GLU A 231 11.12 12.35 -42.99
C GLU A 231 10.11 12.10 -44.14
N PRO A 232 9.06 11.24 -43.99
CA PRO A 232 8.10 11.02 -45.06
C PRO A 232 7.21 12.25 -45.26
N TYR A 233 7.19 12.79 -46.48
CA TYR A 233 6.40 13.98 -46.83
C TYR A 233 4.92 13.86 -46.50
N ASP A 234 4.33 12.69 -46.71
CA ASP A 234 2.91 12.46 -46.38
C ASP A 234 2.61 12.54 -44.89
N GLU A 235 3.50 12.06 -44.01
CA GLU A 235 3.35 12.19 -42.57
C GLU A 235 3.64 13.62 -42.10
N TRP A 236 4.67 14.24 -42.67
CA TRP A 236 4.99 15.63 -42.40
C TRP A 236 3.79 16.53 -42.74
N LEU A 237 3.13 16.31 -43.88
CA LEU A 237 1.93 17.03 -44.27
C LEU A 237 0.74 16.74 -43.37
N LEU A 238 0.52 15.49 -42.99
CA LEU A 238 -0.57 15.03 -42.13
C LEU A 238 -0.45 15.70 -40.74
N VAL A 239 0.74 15.69 -40.16
CA VAL A 239 0.98 16.33 -38.85
C VAL A 239 0.76 17.85 -38.93
N GLY A 240 1.25 18.51 -39.98
CA GLY A 240 1.04 19.94 -40.19
C GLY A 240 -0.44 20.32 -40.28
N GLN A 241 -1.22 19.57 -41.06
CA GLN A 241 -2.66 19.79 -41.19
C GLN A 241 -3.40 19.53 -39.88
N ALA A 242 -3.04 18.48 -39.15
CA ALA A 242 -3.64 18.14 -37.87
C ALA A 242 -3.39 19.22 -36.80
N LEU A 243 -2.15 19.73 -36.72
CA LEU A 243 -1.81 20.82 -35.81
C LEU A 243 -2.46 22.14 -36.20
N HIS A 244 -2.53 22.45 -37.52
CA HIS A 244 -3.24 23.62 -38.01
C HIS A 244 -4.71 23.61 -37.60
N HIS A 245 -5.36 22.45 -37.71
CA HIS A 245 -6.75 22.28 -37.28
C HIS A 245 -6.89 22.38 -35.74
N GLU A 246 -5.98 21.76 -34.97
CA GLU A 246 -6.06 21.74 -33.49
C GLU A 246 -5.93 23.15 -32.88
N PHE A 247 -5.11 23.99 -33.49
CA PHE A 247 -4.83 25.37 -33.03
C PHE A 247 -5.53 26.45 -33.85
N ASP A 248 -6.50 26.10 -34.68
CA ASP A 248 -7.24 27.03 -35.55
C ASP A 248 -6.28 27.96 -36.36
N GLY A 249 -5.21 27.40 -36.92
CA GLY A 249 -4.18 28.10 -37.63
C GLY A 249 -3.25 28.97 -36.79
N GLY A 250 -3.38 28.91 -35.46
CA GLY A 250 -2.61 29.74 -34.51
C GLY A 250 -1.11 29.43 -34.49
N TYR A 251 -0.32 30.42 -33.99
CA TYR A 251 1.13 30.36 -33.97
C TYR A 251 1.69 29.21 -33.11
N ASP A 252 0.98 28.79 -32.04
CA ASP A 252 1.38 27.66 -31.20
C ASP A 252 1.43 26.35 -31.96
N GLY A 253 0.45 26.13 -32.86
CA GLY A 253 0.43 24.94 -33.72
C GLY A 253 1.60 24.93 -34.72
N LEU A 254 1.92 26.10 -35.32
CA LEU A 254 3.07 26.26 -36.19
C LEU A 254 4.38 25.97 -35.44
N THR A 255 4.51 26.45 -34.21
CA THR A 255 5.70 26.22 -33.38
C THR A 255 5.89 24.70 -33.14
N HIS A 256 4.85 23.95 -32.77
CA HIS A 256 4.94 22.50 -32.62
C HIS A 256 5.37 21.82 -33.92
N TRP A 257 4.83 22.27 -35.06
CA TRP A 257 5.18 21.66 -36.34
C TRP A 257 6.63 21.96 -36.74
N VAL A 258 7.13 23.18 -36.52
CA VAL A 258 8.51 23.57 -36.78
C VAL A 258 9.49 22.78 -35.90
N ASP A 259 9.21 22.72 -34.59
CA ASP A 259 10.06 22.02 -33.62
C ASP A 259 10.16 20.51 -33.99
N TRP A 260 9.02 19.87 -34.31
CA TRP A 260 9.02 18.47 -34.70
C TRP A 260 9.69 18.25 -36.07
N SER A 261 9.41 19.10 -37.08
CA SER A 261 10.01 19.00 -38.40
C SER A 261 11.53 19.21 -38.39
N SER A 262 12.05 19.96 -37.42
CA SER A 262 13.50 20.19 -37.27
C SER A 262 14.31 18.93 -36.99
N ASN A 263 13.67 17.83 -36.61
CA ASN A 263 14.31 16.52 -36.42
C ASN A 263 14.55 15.76 -37.75
N ALA A 264 13.96 16.22 -38.86
CA ALA A 264 14.15 15.59 -40.18
C ALA A 264 15.43 16.09 -40.85
N SER A 265 16.12 15.19 -41.57
CA SER A 265 17.27 15.52 -42.37
C SER A 265 16.92 16.40 -43.57
N SER A 266 15.66 16.35 -44.00
CA SER A 266 15.08 17.13 -45.11
C SER A 266 14.54 18.50 -44.69
N TYR A 267 14.83 18.98 -43.48
CA TYR A 267 14.33 20.24 -42.95
C TYR A 267 14.92 21.46 -43.68
N ASP A 268 14.10 22.15 -44.50
CA ASP A 268 14.51 23.28 -45.33
C ASP A 268 14.36 24.68 -44.68
N GLY A 269 14.03 24.74 -43.40
CA GLY A 269 13.96 25.96 -42.60
C GLY A 269 12.55 26.56 -42.42
N HIS A 270 12.43 27.44 -41.45
CA HIS A 270 11.18 27.98 -40.91
C HIS A 270 10.27 28.67 -41.96
N LYS A 271 10.84 29.42 -42.89
CA LYS A 271 10.08 30.19 -43.88
C LYS A 271 9.26 29.30 -44.84
N LEU A 272 9.75 28.11 -45.15
CA LEU A 272 9.02 27.18 -46.02
C LEU A 272 7.79 26.62 -45.28
N LEU A 273 7.95 26.33 -43.99
CA LEU A 273 6.85 25.83 -43.16
C LEU A 273 5.77 26.90 -42.96
N GLU A 274 6.13 28.17 -42.74
CA GLU A 274 5.18 29.28 -42.65
C GLU A 274 4.32 29.39 -43.89
N SER A 275 4.95 29.41 -45.09
CA SER A 275 4.22 29.46 -46.35
C SER A 275 3.30 28.29 -46.57
N LYS A 276 3.73 27.09 -46.16
CA LYS A 276 2.91 25.87 -46.24
C LYS A 276 1.77 25.91 -45.24
N TRP A 277 2.02 26.38 -44.00
CA TRP A 277 1.03 26.57 -42.95
C TRP A 277 -0.13 27.45 -43.37
N GLU A 278 0.17 28.63 -43.97
CA GLU A 278 -0.83 29.54 -44.51
C GLU A 278 -1.69 28.90 -45.60
N SER A 279 -1.11 27.96 -46.40
CA SER A 279 -1.85 27.25 -47.43
C SER A 279 -2.90 26.28 -46.90
N PHE A 280 -2.82 25.84 -45.67
CA PHE A 280 -3.79 24.95 -45.06
C PHE A 280 -5.13 25.64 -44.78
N SER A 281 -5.15 26.92 -44.59
CA SER A 281 -6.38 27.72 -44.40
C SER A 281 -7.30 27.73 -45.67
N ALA A 282 -6.77 27.34 -46.80
CA ALA A 282 -7.52 27.26 -48.08
C ALA A 282 -8.14 25.84 -48.33
N LEU A 283 -7.93 24.88 -47.43
CA LEU A 283 -8.48 23.52 -47.59
C LEU A 283 -9.99 23.51 -47.31
N ARG A 284 -10.75 22.82 -48.16
CA ARG A 284 -12.22 22.70 -48.03
C ARG A 284 -12.58 21.80 -46.86
N ASP A 285 -13.71 22.09 -46.18
CA ASP A 285 -14.29 21.42 -45.00
C ASP A 285 -14.47 19.90 -45.10
N ASP A 286 -14.40 19.30 -46.31
CA ASP A 286 -14.74 17.90 -46.54
C ASP A 286 -13.62 16.89 -46.24
N ALA A 287 -12.38 17.36 -46.02
CA ALA A 287 -11.19 16.51 -45.76
C ALA A 287 -10.33 17.04 -44.60
N VAL A 288 -10.95 17.29 -43.47
CA VAL A 288 -10.21 17.80 -42.27
C VAL A 288 -9.40 16.69 -41.65
N VAL A 289 -8.07 16.86 -41.62
CA VAL A 289 -7.14 16.02 -40.84
C VAL A 289 -7.08 16.59 -39.44
N THR A 290 -7.33 15.74 -38.42
CA THR A 290 -7.36 16.16 -37.02
C THR A 290 -6.24 15.46 -36.23
N MET A 291 -5.93 15.98 -35.05
CA MET A 291 -4.98 15.31 -34.12
C MET A 291 -5.39 13.88 -33.77
N ARG A 292 -6.67 13.51 -33.89
CA ARG A 292 -7.13 12.11 -33.72
C ARG A 292 -6.46 11.15 -34.71
N THR A 293 -6.21 11.60 -35.95
CA THR A 293 -5.49 10.81 -36.95
C THR A 293 -4.03 10.60 -36.55
N VAL A 294 -3.35 11.65 -36.08
CA VAL A 294 -1.97 11.57 -35.56
C VAL A 294 -1.91 10.62 -34.37
N ILE A 295 -2.82 10.74 -33.41
CA ILE A 295 -2.91 9.85 -32.25
C ILE A 295 -3.09 8.38 -32.66
N ALA A 296 -4.01 8.09 -33.59
CA ALA A 296 -4.25 6.73 -34.06
C ALA A 296 -3.02 6.12 -34.76
N THR A 297 -2.33 6.93 -35.59
CA THR A 297 -1.09 6.50 -36.26
C THR A 297 0.04 6.25 -35.26
N ALA A 298 0.25 7.15 -34.30
CA ALA A 298 1.23 7.00 -33.24
C ALA A 298 0.97 5.75 -32.38
N GLN A 299 -0.30 5.50 -32.01
CA GLN A 299 -0.69 4.30 -31.25
C GLN A 299 -0.46 3.01 -32.02
N THR A 300 -0.72 2.99 -33.33
CA THR A 300 -0.49 1.83 -34.19
C THR A 300 1.00 1.50 -34.25
N ARG A 301 1.86 2.48 -34.44
CA ARG A 301 3.32 2.30 -34.45
C ARG A 301 3.85 1.80 -33.11
N THR A 302 3.37 2.38 -32.03
CA THR A 302 3.74 1.93 -30.69
C THR A 302 3.40 0.44 -30.49
N LYS A 303 2.23 -0.01 -30.99
CA LYS A 303 1.85 -1.43 -30.94
C LYS A 303 2.78 -2.29 -31.79
N GLU A 304 3.10 -1.88 -32.99
CA GLU A 304 3.97 -2.60 -33.91
C GLU A 304 5.38 -2.75 -33.33
N VAL A 305 5.96 -1.68 -32.79
CA VAL A 305 7.26 -1.72 -32.12
C VAL A 305 7.25 -2.64 -30.91
N LYS A 306 6.22 -2.54 -30.03
CA LYS A 306 6.07 -3.45 -28.88
C LYS A 306 5.93 -4.92 -29.31
N GLN A 307 5.20 -5.17 -30.40
CA GLN A 307 5.02 -6.52 -30.93
C GLN A 307 6.34 -7.05 -31.53
N GLN A 308 7.11 -6.22 -32.19
CA GLN A 308 8.39 -6.58 -32.78
C GLN A 308 9.44 -6.88 -31.68
N VAL A 309 9.52 -6.05 -30.65
CA VAL A 309 10.38 -6.29 -29.47
C VAL A 309 9.94 -7.57 -28.74
N ALA A 310 8.64 -7.81 -28.58
CA ALA A 310 8.14 -9.04 -27.97
C ALA A 310 8.47 -10.29 -28.80
N VAL A 311 8.41 -10.20 -30.14
CA VAL A 311 8.81 -11.29 -31.06
C VAL A 311 10.30 -11.54 -30.98
N GLU A 312 11.15 -10.50 -30.97
CA GLU A 312 12.60 -10.63 -30.81
C GLU A 312 12.98 -11.25 -29.45
N GLN A 313 12.32 -10.84 -28.36
CA GLN A 313 12.49 -11.44 -27.03
C GLN A 313 12.03 -12.90 -27.00
N ALA A 314 10.89 -13.23 -27.63
CA ALA A 314 10.39 -14.60 -27.74
C ALA A 314 11.36 -15.48 -28.57
N THR A 315 11.87 -14.95 -29.67
CA THR A 315 12.86 -15.67 -30.51
C THR A 315 14.18 -15.91 -29.77
N SER A 316 14.61 -14.97 -28.91
CA SER A 316 15.79 -15.14 -28.07
C SER A 316 15.58 -16.21 -26.97
N LEU A 317 14.36 -16.35 -26.47
CA LEU A 317 13.99 -17.40 -25.51
C LEU A 317 13.91 -18.79 -26.14
N GLU A 318 13.42 -18.90 -27.38
CA GLU A 318 13.41 -20.17 -28.13
C GLU A 318 14.83 -20.64 -28.51
N ALA A 319 15.76 -19.72 -28.74
CA ALA A 319 17.15 -20.03 -29.04
C ALA A 319 17.96 -20.46 -27.78
N SER A 320 17.49 -20.12 -26.58
CA SER A 320 18.14 -20.55 -25.35
C SER A 320 17.69 -21.96 -24.99
N LYS A 321 18.59 -22.95 -25.12
CA LYS A 321 18.37 -24.29 -24.55
C LYS A 321 18.18 -24.09 -23.04
N LEU A 322 17.00 -24.43 -22.52
CA LEU A 322 16.76 -24.42 -21.07
C LEU A 322 17.87 -25.22 -20.38
N PRO A 323 18.63 -24.60 -19.47
CA PRO A 323 19.69 -25.30 -18.79
C PRO A 323 19.08 -26.41 -17.92
N ARG A 324 19.58 -27.63 -18.05
CA ARG A 324 19.25 -28.70 -17.10
C ARG A 324 19.84 -28.38 -15.76
N PHE A 325 19.06 -28.59 -14.71
CA PHE A 325 19.56 -28.50 -13.33
C PHE A 325 20.64 -29.59 -13.11
N ASP A 326 21.89 -29.17 -12.95
CA ASP A 326 23.04 -30.06 -12.74
C ASP A 326 23.64 -29.82 -11.36
N VAL A 327 23.13 -30.58 -10.38
CA VAL A 327 23.59 -30.52 -8.97
C VAL A 327 25.06 -30.95 -8.82
N LYS A 328 25.57 -31.78 -9.72
CA LYS A 328 26.90 -32.41 -9.53
C LYS A 328 28.03 -31.45 -9.90
N ASN A 329 27.79 -30.56 -10.86
CA ASN A 329 28.81 -29.66 -11.40
C ASN A 329 28.59 -28.17 -11.06
N PHE A 330 27.56 -27.84 -10.27
CA PHE A 330 27.26 -26.46 -9.92
C PHE A 330 27.61 -26.18 -8.46
N THR A 331 28.56 -25.28 -8.25
CA THR A 331 28.87 -24.75 -6.92
C THR A 331 28.18 -23.41 -6.75
N VAL A 332 27.30 -23.31 -5.75
CA VAL A 332 26.66 -22.06 -5.41
C VAL A 332 27.56 -21.21 -4.55
N SER A 333 27.93 -20.01 -5.01
CA SER A 333 28.70 -19.07 -4.22
C SER A 333 27.86 -18.56 -3.02
N PRO A 334 28.50 -18.35 -1.85
CA PRO A 334 27.84 -17.70 -0.74
C PRO A 334 27.28 -16.32 -1.13
N ARG A 335 26.22 -15.90 -0.47
CA ARG A 335 25.72 -14.53 -0.64
C ARG A 335 26.71 -13.52 -0.09
N GLU A 336 26.99 -12.49 -0.85
CA GLU A 336 27.92 -11.43 -0.47
C GLU A 336 27.19 -10.35 0.32
N TRP A 337 26.97 -10.60 1.62
CA TRP A 337 26.46 -9.61 2.52
C TRP A 337 27.47 -8.49 2.75
N VAL A 338 27.00 -7.23 2.80
CA VAL A 338 27.81 -6.06 3.16
C VAL A 338 27.64 -5.77 4.64
N LEU A 339 26.38 -5.70 5.12
CA LEU A 339 26.05 -5.39 6.50
C LEU A 339 24.89 -6.28 6.99
N GLY A 340 25.09 -6.99 8.08
CA GLY A 340 24.11 -7.85 8.74
C GLY A 340 23.42 -8.81 7.76
N THR A 341 22.09 -8.86 7.84
CA THR A 341 21.22 -9.51 6.85
C THR A 341 20.35 -8.48 6.11
N ARG A 342 20.76 -7.21 6.14
CA ARG A 342 20.02 -6.07 5.61
C ARG A 342 20.57 -5.57 4.27
N LEU A 343 21.89 -5.54 4.08
CA LEU A 343 22.51 -5.05 2.85
C LEU A 343 23.22 -6.18 2.13
N LEU A 344 22.72 -6.53 0.95
CA LEU A 344 23.25 -7.61 0.11
C LEU A 344 23.75 -7.02 -1.21
N ALA A 345 24.98 -7.34 -1.59
CA ALA A 345 25.61 -6.91 -2.84
C ALA A 345 24.73 -7.29 -4.06
N GLY A 346 24.56 -6.35 -4.98
CA GLY A 346 23.74 -6.51 -6.17
C GLY A 346 22.21 -6.47 -5.94
N TYR A 347 21.73 -6.06 -4.77
CA TYR A 347 20.32 -6.01 -4.43
C TYR A 347 19.91 -4.67 -3.85
N ILE A 348 18.59 -4.39 -3.94
CA ILE A 348 17.95 -3.20 -3.36
C ILE A 348 17.35 -3.56 -2.02
N THR A 349 17.61 -2.72 -1.02
CA THR A 349 16.93 -2.66 0.27
C THR A 349 16.12 -1.37 0.35
N ALA A 350 14.88 -1.44 0.81
CA ALA A 350 14.05 -0.26 1.07
C ALA A 350 13.93 -0.03 2.58
N MET A 351 14.20 1.21 3.04
CA MET A 351 13.95 1.64 4.41
C MET A 351 12.75 2.57 4.46
N PHE A 352 11.68 2.14 5.14
CA PHE A 352 10.44 2.88 5.29
C PHE A 352 10.38 3.56 6.65
N ALA A 353 10.11 4.86 6.68
CA ALA A 353 10.01 5.57 7.95
C ALA A 353 9.17 6.84 7.86
N PRO A 354 8.43 7.23 8.91
CA PRO A 354 7.74 8.51 8.97
C PRO A 354 8.73 9.69 9.01
N GLY A 355 8.22 10.90 8.73
CA GLY A 355 9.02 12.12 8.86
C GLY A 355 9.48 12.34 10.31
N GLY A 356 10.70 12.86 10.48
CA GLY A 356 11.22 13.27 11.79
C GLY A 356 11.81 12.15 12.67
N VAL A 357 11.96 10.92 12.16
CA VAL A 357 12.60 9.80 12.90
C VAL A 357 14.10 9.66 12.62
N SER A 358 14.73 10.68 12.03
CA SER A 358 16.18 10.74 11.77
C SER A 358 16.68 9.68 10.78
N LYS A 359 15.92 9.44 9.69
CA LYS A 359 16.28 8.49 8.61
C LYS A 359 17.66 8.75 8.02
N SER A 360 17.90 9.99 7.58
CA SER A 360 19.18 10.38 6.95
C SER A 360 20.35 10.17 7.89
N MET A 361 20.18 10.44 9.20
CA MET A 361 21.22 10.14 10.19
C MET A 361 21.46 8.63 10.31
N PHE A 362 20.39 7.82 10.25
CA PHE A 362 20.53 6.35 10.31
C PHE A 362 21.26 5.81 9.07
N SER A 363 20.95 6.34 7.88
CA SER A 363 21.68 5.97 6.66
C SER A 363 23.13 6.41 6.69
N MET A 364 23.43 7.59 7.26
CA MET A 364 24.80 8.08 7.42
C MET A 364 25.63 7.26 8.41
N ILE A 365 25.05 6.84 9.55
CA ILE A 365 25.78 5.97 10.50
C ILE A 365 25.97 4.56 9.91
N THR A 366 25.02 4.07 9.13
CA THR A 366 25.17 2.83 8.35
C THR A 366 26.34 2.95 7.37
N ALA A 367 26.42 4.07 6.65
CA ALA A 367 27.51 4.38 5.74
C ALA A 367 28.88 4.45 6.45
N ALA A 368 28.92 5.15 7.58
CA ALA A 368 30.13 5.21 8.42
C ALA A 368 30.53 3.85 8.95
N SER A 369 29.57 2.98 9.33
CA SER A 369 29.84 1.60 9.75
C SER A 369 30.56 0.82 8.66
N ILE A 370 30.06 0.88 7.44
CA ILE A 370 30.67 0.15 6.30
C ILE A 370 32.02 0.76 5.92
N ALA A 371 32.13 2.09 5.84
CA ALA A 371 33.35 2.79 5.48
C ALA A 371 34.50 2.53 6.46
N THR A 372 34.19 2.36 7.76
CA THR A 372 35.18 2.11 8.82
C THR A 372 35.39 0.64 9.13
N GLY A 373 34.49 -0.25 8.71
CA GLY A 373 34.47 -1.65 9.15
C GLY A 373 34.06 -1.83 10.60
N ARG A 374 33.50 -0.78 11.27
CA ARG A 374 33.08 -0.79 12.68
C ARG A 374 31.59 -0.99 12.81
N SER A 375 31.16 -1.86 13.72
CA SER A 375 29.73 -2.13 13.98
C SER A 375 29.07 -0.99 14.76
N LEU A 376 28.84 0.18 14.13
CA LEU A 376 28.20 1.32 14.79
C LEU A 376 26.68 1.15 14.91
N THR A 377 26.10 0.27 14.10
CA THR A 377 24.67 -0.09 14.12
C THR A 377 24.39 -1.38 14.89
N GLY A 378 25.39 -1.99 15.54
CA GLY A 378 25.25 -3.28 16.19
C GLY A 378 25.19 -4.48 15.23
N GLU A 379 25.10 -4.24 13.93
CA GLU A 379 25.07 -5.27 12.89
C GLU A 379 26.49 -5.74 12.53
N VAL A 380 26.62 -6.98 12.09
CA VAL A 380 27.91 -7.52 11.62
C VAL A 380 28.32 -6.84 10.33
N ILE A 381 29.54 -6.29 10.29
CA ILE A 381 30.16 -5.82 9.05
C ILE A 381 30.83 -7.01 8.37
N HIS A 382 30.29 -7.46 7.25
CA HIS A 382 30.87 -8.56 6.47
C HIS A 382 31.98 -8.07 5.55
N LYS A 383 31.89 -6.79 5.13
CA LYS A 383 32.86 -6.17 4.25
C LYS A 383 33.02 -4.68 4.59
N GLN A 384 34.25 -4.28 4.98
CA GLN A 384 34.60 -2.86 4.93
C GLN A 384 34.67 -2.45 3.47
N GLY A 385 34.03 -1.35 3.09
CA GLY A 385 33.89 -0.97 1.70
C GLY A 385 33.71 0.50 1.48
N LYS A 386 33.69 0.88 0.19
CA LYS A 386 33.44 2.25 -0.23
C LYS A 386 31.95 2.51 -0.36
N VAL A 387 31.54 3.67 0.11
CA VAL A 387 30.14 4.08 0.23
C VAL A 387 29.87 5.34 -0.58
N TRP A 388 28.72 5.39 -1.23
CA TRP A 388 28.26 6.59 -1.91
C TRP A 388 26.89 7.01 -1.38
N LEU A 389 26.84 8.15 -0.70
CA LEU A 389 25.62 8.79 -0.22
C LEU A 389 25.14 9.81 -1.26
N ILE A 390 23.95 9.60 -1.81
CA ILE A 390 23.26 10.52 -2.70
C ILE A 390 22.07 11.10 -1.93
N ASN A 391 22.23 12.31 -1.41
CA ASN A 391 21.19 13.00 -0.64
C ASN A 391 20.69 14.21 -1.43
N ASN A 392 19.38 14.22 -1.71
CA ASN A 392 18.72 15.24 -2.51
C ASN A 392 18.00 16.31 -1.66
N GLU A 393 17.96 16.17 -0.33
CA GLU A 393 17.25 17.10 0.57
C GLU A 393 18.18 18.05 1.31
N ASP A 394 19.30 17.56 1.83
CA ASP A 394 20.21 18.35 2.63
C ASP A 394 21.33 18.98 1.78
N ASP A 395 21.74 20.19 2.15
CA ASP A 395 22.92 20.83 1.55
C ASP A 395 24.23 20.15 1.99
N THR A 396 25.31 20.50 1.32
CA THR A 396 26.64 19.92 1.59
C THR A 396 27.10 20.19 3.00
N ASP A 397 26.86 21.40 3.54
CA ASP A 397 27.29 21.78 4.88
C ASP A 397 26.56 20.96 5.95
N GLU A 398 25.27 20.71 5.79
CA GLU A 398 24.49 19.88 6.72
C GLU A 398 24.95 18.42 6.67
N GLN A 399 25.23 17.89 5.50
CA GLN A 399 25.78 16.54 5.38
C GLN A 399 27.14 16.42 6.10
N TYR A 400 28.01 17.41 5.94
CA TYR A 400 29.30 17.46 6.66
C TYR A 400 29.10 17.59 8.17
N ARG A 401 28.20 18.47 8.67
CA ARG A 401 27.90 18.58 10.11
C ARG A 401 27.52 17.24 10.70
N ARG A 402 26.62 16.49 10.02
CA ARG A 402 26.18 15.17 10.50
C ARG A 402 27.33 14.16 10.51
N LEU A 403 28.16 14.10 9.49
CA LEU A 403 29.31 13.22 9.46
C LEU A 403 30.37 13.60 10.51
N MET A 404 30.60 14.89 10.72
CA MET A 404 31.49 15.35 11.81
C MET A 404 30.94 14.94 13.18
N GLY A 405 29.64 15.05 13.40
CA GLY A 405 29.00 14.58 14.63
C GLY A 405 29.18 13.08 14.83
N ILE A 406 29.00 12.28 13.79
CA ILE A 406 29.23 10.82 13.82
C ILE A 406 30.71 10.53 14.12
N ALA A 407 31.62 11.19 13.43
CA ALA A 407 33.07 10.98 13.61
C ALA A 407 33.51 11.34 15.04
N GLN A 408 33.04 12.48 15.57
CA GLN A 408 33.33 12.93 16.94
C GLN A 408 32.76 11.98 17.99
N HIS A 409 31.48 11.58 17.86
CA HIS A 409 30.82 10.73 18.86
C HIS A 409 31.39 9.32 18.91
N HIS A 410 31.70 8.75 17.75
CA HIS A 410 32.21 7.37 17.65
C HIS A 410 33.72 7.27 17.57
N ASP A 411 34.45 8.38 17.79
CA ASP A 411 35.91 8.44 17.72
C ASP A 411 36.45 7.80 16.42
N ILE A 412 35.97 8.34 15.27
CA ILE A 412 36.38 7.88 13.94
C ILE A 412 37.41 8.86 13.37
N PRO A 413 38.61 8.40 13.00
CA PRO A 413 39.56 9.22 12.26
C PRO A 413 38.92 9.72 10.95
N TRP A 414 39.00 11.02 10.71
CA TRP A 414 38.38 11.62 9.53
C TRP A 414 38.92 11.08 8.21
N GLU A 415 40.19 10.74 8.19
CA GLU A 415 40.92 10.19 7.03
C GLU A 415 40.28 8.91 6.51
N ILE A 416 39.70 8.07 7.42
CA ILE A 416 39.03 6.82 7.01
C ILE A 416 37.74 7.14 6.25
N LEU A 417 37.00 8.17 6.70
CA LEU A 417 35.79 8.61 6.01
C LEU A 417 36.14 9.25 4.66
N GLU A 418 37.18 10.09 4.57
CA GLU A 418 37.65 10.70 3.33
C GLU A 418 38.03 9.66 2.28
N GLU A 419 38.67 8.55 2.69
CA GLU A 419 39.07 7.49 1.77
C GLU A 419 37.92 6.66 1.23
N ASN A 420 36.89 6.41 2.08
CA ASN A 420 35.88 5.39 1.80
C ASN A 420 34.46 5.94 1.61
N LEU A 421 34.21 7.25 1.78
CA LEU A 421 32.88 7.81 1.71
C LEU A 421 32.81 8.94 0.67
N TYR A 422 31.89 8.78 -0.29
CA TYR A 422 31.60 9.76 -1.33
C TYR A 422 30.22 10.38 -1.07
N LEU A 423 30.11 11.69 -1.26
CA LEU A 423 28.88 12.45 -1.08
C LEU A 423 28.44 13.08 -2.38
N THR A 424 27.14 13.00 -2.66
CA THR A 424 26.49 13.81 -3.71
C THR A 424 25.35 14.57 -3.07
N CYS A 425 25.39 15.89 -3.20
CA CYS A 425 24.35 16.79 -2.77
C CYS A 425 23.46 17.14 -3.95
N GLY A 426 22.18 16.77 -3.88
CA GLY A 426 21.16 17.11 -4.88
C GLY A 426 20.25 18.25 -4.44
N TYR A 427 20.58 18.96 -3.37
CA TYR A 427 19.80 20.10 -2.92
C TYR A 427 19.68 21.18 -4.03
N GLY A 428 18.44 21.49 -4.41
CA GLY A 428 18.15 22.42 -5.51
C GLY A 428 18.29 21.85 -6.93
N ASN A 429 18.97 20.71 -7.12
CA ASN A 429 19.08 20.00 -8.39
C ASN A 429 19.16 18.47 -8.14
N PRO A 430 18.02 17.80 -7.94
CA PRO A 430 17.98 16.39 -7.54
C PRO A 430 18.68 15.45 -8.51
N TYR A 431 19.39 14.47 -7.99
CA TYR A 431 20.07 13.45 -8.77
C TYR A 431 19.07 12.35 -9.18
N ILE A 432 18.37 12.59 -10.29
CA ILE A 432 17.30 11.74 -10.80
C ILE A 432 17.91 10.54 -11.55
N VAL A 433 17.41 9.32 -11.33
CA VAL A 433 17.83 8.09 -12.03
C VAL A 433 16.80 7.60 -13.03
N ALA A 434 15.55 8.04 -12.92
CA ALA A 434 14.46 7.65 -13.81
C ALA A 434 13.51 8.83 -14.03
N HIS A 435 12.97 8.95 -15.23
CA HIS A 435 12.02 10.01 -15.58
C HIS A 435 10.89 9.47 -16.47
N GLU A 436 9.80 10.23 -16.54
CA GLU A 436 8.68 9.89 -17.41
C GLU A 436 9.04 10.10 -18.87
N GLY A 437 9.00 9.02 -19.64
CA GLY A 437 9.20 9.03 -21.10
C GLY A 437 7.88 8.87 -21.85
N PRO A 438 7.91 8.89 -23.19
CA PRO A 438 6.72 8.79 -24.03
C PRO A 438 5.89 7.53 -23.78
N ASP A 439 6.55 6.40 -23.49
CA ASP A 439 5.94 5.08 -23.32
C ASP A 439 5.96 4.56 -21.88
N GLY A 440 6.22 5.41 -20.92
CA GLY A 440 6.37 5.07 -19.50
C GLY A 440 7.70 5.55 -18.95
N VAL A 441 8.07 5.06 -17.78
CA VAL A 441 9.32 5.47 -17.12
C VAL A 441 10.52 4.88 -17.84
N ILE A 442 11.51 5.72 -18.11
CA ILE A 442 12.79 5.34 -18.71
C ILE A 442 13.95 5.74 -17.79
N ALA A 443 15.10 5.08 -17.94
CA ALA A 443 16.29 5.44 -17.21
C ALA A 443 16.78 6.84 -17.61
N HIS A 444 17.09 7.67 -16.59
CA HIS A 444 17.74 8.95 -16.82
C HIS A 444 19.23 8.71 -17.10
N PRO A 445 19.91 9.54 -17.92
CA PRO A 445 21.36 9.41 -18.19
C PRO A 445 22.25 9.36 -16.94
N ASN A 446 21.77 9.87 -15.80
CA ASN A 446 22.48 9.76 -14.54
C ASN A 446 22.60 8.30 -14.05
N ALA A 447 21.70 7.39 -14.44
CA ALA A 447 21.78 5.98 -14.06
C ALA A 447 23.07 5.34 -14.60
N GLU A 448 23.40 5.59 -15.88
CA GLU A 448 24.65 5.12 -16.49
C GLU A 448 25.89 5.77 -15.84
N LYS A 449 25.84 7.08 -15.55
CA LYS A 449 26.92 7.77 -14.83
C LYS A 449 27.16 7.19 -13.45
N ILE A 450 26.09 6.80 -12.72
CA ILE A 450 26.21 6.14 -11.42
C ILE A 450 26.92 4.79 -11.59
N ILE A 451 26.55 4.03 -12.61
CA ILE A 451 27.21 2.73 -12.90
C ILE A 451 28.69 2.94 -13.20
N GLU A 452 29.03 3.86 -14.10
CA GLU A 452 30.41 4.16 -14.47
C GLU A 452 31.26 4.60 -13.26
N GLU A 453 30.77 5.55 -12.47
CA GLU A 453 31.47 6.09 -11.30
C GLU A 453 31.58 5.03 -10.18
N ALA A 454 30.52 4.26 -9.94
CA ALA A 454 30.53 3.21 -8.93
C ALA A 454 31.52 2.10 -9.25
N LEU A 455 31.62 1.70 -10.52
CA LEU A 455 32.60 0.73 -10.99
C LEU A 455 34.04 1.29 -10.90
N ALA A 456 34.24 2.54 -11.36
CA ALA A 456 35.57 3.19 -11.33
C ALA A 456 36.11 3.33 -9.89
N LYS A 457 35.24 3.68 -8.95
CA LYS A 457 35.59 3.88 -7.53
C LYS A 457 35.46 2.61 -6.69
N LYS A 458 34.91 1.53 -7.26
CA LYS A 458 34.63 0.24 -6.57
C LYS A 458 33.72 0.46 -5.36
N ILE A 459 32.57 1.10 -5.58
CA ILE A 459 31.59 1.35 -4.53
C ILE A 459 30.90 0.04 -4.15
N ASP A 460 30.80 -0.24 -2.85
CA ASP A 460 30.17 -1.43 -2.29
C ASP A 460 28.74 -1.15 -1.78
N TYR A 461 28.43 0.13 -1.48
CA TYR A 461 27.13 0.52 -0.96
C TYR A 461 26.73 1.91 -1.47
N ILE A 462 25.50 2.02 -1.98
CA ILE A 462 24.93 3.28 -2.49
C ILE A 462 23.63 3.55 -1.72
N VAL A 463 23.45 4.79 -1.23
CA VAL A 463 22.22 5.25 -0.60
C VAL A 463 21.56 6.32 -1.45
N PHE A 464 20.26 6.19 -1.65
CA PHE A 464 19.38 7.24 -2.22
C PHE A 464 18.43 7.77 -1.15
N ASP A 465 18.61 9.01 -0.75
CA ASP A 465 17.81 9.66 0.30
C ASP A 465 17.28 11.03 -0.15
N PRO A 466 15.95 11.18 -0.29
CA PRO A 466 14.92 10.14 -0.25
C PRO A 466 14.56 9.58 -1.65
N PHE A 467 13.86 8.43 -1.68
CA PHE A 467 13.41 7.77 -2.91
C PHE A 467 12.55 8.66 -3.81
N ILE A 468 11.66 9.47 -3.24
CA ILE A 468 10.74 10.33 -3.99
C ILE A 468 11.45 11.37 -4.88
N THR A 469 12.70 11.70 -4.57
CA THR A 469 13.47 12.70 -5.31
C THR A 469 14.37 12.11 -6.39
N VAL A 470 14.47 10.77 -6.49
CA VAL A 470 15.32 10.13 -7.50
C VAL A 470 14.58 9.81 -8.80
N HIS A 471 13.33 10.22 -8.91
CA HIS A 471 12.49 10.09 -10.11
C HIS A 471 11.51 11.26 -10.22
N ASP A 472 10.99 11.52 -11.41
CA ASP A 472 9.98 12.54 -11.68
C ASP A 472 8.60 11.95 -12.04
N THR A 473 8.30 10.74 -11.56
CA THR A 473 7.05 10.04 -11.85
C THR A 473 6.05 10.15 -10.68
N GLU A 474 4.76 9.90 -10.95
CA GLU A 474 3.75 9.91 -9.89
C GLU A 474 3.96 8.77 -8.87
N GLU A 475 4.13 9.12 -7.60
CA GLU A 475 4.37 8.17 -6.49
C GLU A 475 3.23 7.14 -6.31
N ASN A 476 2.00 7.48 -6.72
CA ASN A 476 0.84 6.60 -6.60
C ASN A 476 0.64 5.68 -7.82
N ASP A 477 1.43 5.82 -8.88
CA ASP A 477 1.42 4.91 -10.02
C ASP A 477 2.32 3.70 -9.74
N ASN A 478 1.69 2.59 -9.39
CA ASN A 478 2.39 1.34 -9.11
C ASN A 478 3.22 0.82 -10.30
N GLY A 479 2.76 1.06 -11.53
CA GLY A 479 3.48 0.66 -12.75
C GLY A 479 4.75 1.50 -12.94
N ALA A 480 4.65 2.81 -12.76
CA ALA A 480 5.77 3.73 -12.84
C ALA A 480 6.82 3.44 -11.76
N ILE A 481 6.40 3.27 -10.51
CA ILE A 481 7.29 2.92 -9.39
C ILE A 481 8.00 1.57 -9.61
N GLN A 482 7.29 0.58 -10.20
CA GLN A 482 7.93 -0.70 -10.57
C GLN A 482 9.03 -0.51 -11.61
N GLN A 483 8.85 0.40 -12.57
CA GLN A 483 9.87 0.71 -13.60
C GLN A 483 11.07 1.46 -12.98
N VAL A 484 10.84 2.43 -12.09
CA VAL A 484 11.90 3.09 -11.30
C VAL A 484 12.71 2.04 -10.53
N ALA A 485 12.04 1.13 -9.84
CA ALA A 485 12.70 0.05 -9.11
C ALA A 485 13.51 -0.88 -10.04
N ASN A 486 13.08 -1.08 -11.29
CA ASN A 486 13.85 -1.86 -12.25
C ASN A 486 15.12 -1.13 -12.70
N VAL A 487 15.11 0.22 -12.83
CA VAL A 487 16.33 1.00 -13.07
C VAL A 487 17.30 0.85 -11.89
N LEU A 488 16.83 0.95 -10.67
CA LEU A 488 17.68 0.75 -9.48
C LEU A 488 18.23 -0.68 -9.39
N LYS A 489 17.43 -1.71 -9.77
CA LYS A 489 17.93 -3.10 -9.86
C LYS A 489 19.03 -3.26 -10.91
N HIS A 490 18.89 -2.56 -12.03
CA HIS A 490 19.93 -2.54 -13.07
C HIS A 490 21.22 -1.95 -12.52
N ILE A 491 21.16 -0.79 -11.85
CA ILE A 491 22.32 -0.18 -11.20
C ILE A 491 22.95 -1.16 -10.19
N ALA A 492 22.15 -1.77 -9.31
CA ALA A 492 22.63 -2.73 -8.32
C ALA A 492 23.35 -3.92 -8.96
N LYS A 493 22.76 -4.47 -10.03
CA LYS A 493 23.30 -5.63 -10.76
C LYS A 493 24.60 -5.31 -11.47
N GLU A 494 24.67 -4.19 -12.21
CA GLU A 494 25.85 -3.83 -13.00
C GLU A 494 27.02 -3.39 -12.11
N THR A 495 26.76 -2.71 -11.00
CA THR A 495 27.79 -2.26 -10.06
C THR A 495 28.23 -3.36 -9.07
N GLY A 496 27.35 -4.31 -8.78
CA GLY A 496 27.51 -5.25 -7.67
C GLY A 496 27.34 -4.61 -6.29
N ALA A 497 27.05 -3.30 -6.20
CA ALA A 497 26.85 -2.61 -4.93
C ALA A 497 25.52 -3.00 -4.28
N ALA A 498 25.46 -3.01 -2.94
CA ALA A 498 24.19 -2.98 -2.22
C ALA A 498 23.57 -1.59 -2.37
N ILE A 499 22.28 -1.51 -2.67
CA ILE A 499 21.56 -0.23 -2.79
C ILE A 499 20.55 -0.12 -1.67
N GLU A 500 20.53 1.00 -0.94
CA GLU A 500 19.45 1.35 -0.02
C GLU A 500 18.68 2.56 -0.54
N VAL A 501 17.37 2.46 -0.53
CA VAL A 501 16.46 3.58 -0.83
C VAL A 501 15.67 3.96 0.41
N VAL A 502 15.70 5.23 0.77
CA VAL A 502 14.99 5.77 1.95
C VAL A 502 13.64 6.31 1.50
N HIS A 503 12.56 5.76 2.05
CA HIS A 503 11.21 6.10 1.63
C HIS A 503 10.34 6.58 2.80
N HIS A 504 9.56 7.66 2.56
CA HIS A 504 8.66 8.20 3.54
C HIS A 504 7.37 7.37 3.66
N THR A 505 6.98 7.02 4.89
CA THR A 505 5.64 6.46 5.12
C THR A 505 4.58 7.57 5.09
N LYS A 506 3.31 7.20 4.84
CA LYS A 506 2.19 8.14 4.97
C LYS A 506 2.21 8.76 6.37
N LYS A 507 1.97 10.08 6.45
CA LYS A 507 1.73 10.71 7.75
C LYS A 507 0.49 10.04 8.34
N GLY A 508 0.64 9.25 9.40
CA GLY A 508 -0.48 8.82 10.23
C GLY A 508 -1.24 10.07 10.67
N GLY A 509 -2.59 10.00 10.74
CA GLY A 509 -3.36 11.11 11.29
C GLY A 509 -2.83 11.48 12.68
N ALA A 510 -3.12 12.69 13.16
CA ALA A 510 -2.57 13.31 14.40
C ALA A 510 -2.67 12.47 15.70
N LYS A 511 -3.18 11.25 15.64
CA LYS A 511 -3.34 10.30 16.76
C LYS A 511 -2.60 8.96 16.58
N THR A 512 -1.80 8.80 15.52
CA THR A 512 -1.14 7.52 15.23
C THR A 512 0.33 7.62 15.65
N ASP A 513 0.74 6.87 16.66
CA ASP A 513 2.14 6.75 17.06
C ASP A 513 3.00 6.20 15.93
N SER A 514 4.22 6.72 15.77
CA SER A 514 5.14 6.26 14.71
C SER A 514 5.45 4.76 14.81
N GLU A 515 5.44 4.21 16.02
CA GLU A 515 5.67 2.79 16.29
C GLU A 515 4.54 1.88 15.76
N THR A 516 3.36 2.43 15.45
CA THR A 516 2.27 1.68 14.79
C THR A 516 2.70 1.13 13.43
N HIS A 517 3.71 1.73 12.81
CA HIS A 517 4.29 1.32 11.52
C HIS A 517 5.54 0.44 11.67
N ALA A 518 5.93 0.09 12.90
CA ALA A 518 7.09 -0.75 13.15
C ALA A 518 6.87 -2.17 12.58
N GLY A 519 7.76 -2.61 11.69
CA GLY A 519 7.63 -3.87 10.95
C GLY A 519 6.58 -3.87 9.84
N ASP A 520 5.76 -2.81 9.71
CA ASP A 520 4.74 -2.70 8.66
C ASP A 520 5.26 -1.92 7.43
N VAL A 521 5.82 -2.64 6.49
CA VAL A 521 6.31 -2.09 5.22
C VAL A 521 5.19 -1.73 4.23
N GLU A 522 3.92 -1.98 4.56
CA GLU A 522 2.77 -1.61 3.70
C GLU A 522 2.29 -0.17 3.95
N SER A 523 2.76 0.45 5.01
CA SER A 523 2.38 1.82 5.39
C SER A 523 2.96 2.93 4.51
N GLY A 524 3.89 2.64 3.59
CA GLY A 524 4.50 3.62 2.68
C GLY A 524 3.52 4.16 1.62
N ARG A 525 3.73 5.39 1.13
CA ARG A 525 3.03 5.93 -0.05
C ARG A 525 3.55 5.20 -1.30
N GLY A 526 2.68 4.64 -2.14
CA GLY A 526 3.12 3.85 -3.30
C GLY A 526 3.97 2.62 -2.93
N ALA A 527 4.06 2.28 -1.63
CA ALA A 527 5.00 1.33 -1.05
C ALA A 527 4.85 -0.11 -1.56
N SER A 528 3.66 -0.50 -2.02
CA SER A 528 3.42 -1.88 -2.45
C SER A 528 4.36 -2.27 -3.59
N SER A 529 4.50 -1.44 -4.63
CA SER A 529 5.36 -1.74 -5.78
C SER A 529 6.85 -1.70 -5.43
N LEU A 530 7.30 -0.70 -4.66
CA LEU A 530 8.69 -0.63 -4.20
C LEU A 530 9.02 -1.80 -3.27
N LYS A 531 8.16 -2.09 -2.28
CA LYS A 531 8.29 -3.24 -1.38
C LYS A 531 8.38 -4.55 -2.16
N ASP A 532 7.50 -4.73 -3.16
CA ASP A 532 7.47 -5.97 -3.96
C ASP A 532 8.71 -6.10 -4.85
N ALA A 533 9.23 -4.98 -5.33
CA ALA A 533 10.46 -4.93 -6.10
C ALA A 533 11.71 -5.25 -5.27
N CYS A 534 11.76 -4.82 -3.99
CA CYS A 534 12.87 -5.11 -3.08
C CYS A 534 12.77 -6.52 -2.50
N ARG A 535 13.92 -7.14 -2.22
CA ARG A 535 14.02 -8.44 -1.54
C ARG A 535 14.17 -8.31 -0.04
N ILE A 536 14.59 -7.13 0.42
CA ILE A 536 14.80 -6.77 1.81
C ILE A 536 14.11 -5.41 2.03
N ALA A 537 13.40 -5.30 3.13
CA ALA A 537 12.79 -4.03 3.53
C ALA A 537 12.80 -3.90 5.06
N THR A 538 13.11 -2.71 5.52
CA THR A 538 13.16 -2.36 6.95
C THR A 538 12.23 -1.20 7.25
N THR A 539 11.85 -1.05 8.51
CA THR A 539 11.13 0.12 9.01
C THR A 539 11.89 0.77 10.15
N LEU A 540 11.90 2.10 10.17
CA LEU A 540 12.47 2.89 11.26
C LEU A 540 11.34 3.66 11.93
N ALA A 541 11.19 3.52 13.25
CA ALA A 541 10.12 4.14 14.01
C ALA A 541 10.62 4.68 15.34
N ARG A 542 10.02 5.78 15.83
CA ARG A 542 10.32 6.31 17.17
C ARG A 542 9.54 5.52 18.21
N MET A 543 10.13 5.30 19.41
CA MET A 543 9.45 4.65 20.52
C MET A 543 8.12 5.35 20.86
N ALA A 544 7.08 4.57 21.09
CA ALA A 544 5.80 5.09 21.55
C ALA A 544 5.77 5.27 23.10
N PRO A 545 4.99 6.23 23.61
CA PRO A 545 4.84 6.41 25.07
C PRO A 545 4.39 5.14 25.79
N LYS A 546 3.54 4.34 25.12
CA LYS A 546 3.05 3.05 25.63
C LYS A 546 4.18 2.03 25.78
N THR A 547 5.06 1.93 24.81
CA THR A 547 6.23 1.03 24.85
C THR A 547 7.21 1.48 25.93
N ALA A 548 7.49 2.78 26.03
CA ALA A 548 8.31 3.33 27.10
C ALA A 548 7.76 2.96 28.48
N THR A 549 6.45 3.15 28.70
CA THR A 549 5.79 2.76 29.96
C THR A 549 5.93 1.27 30.26
N LEU A 550 5.79 0.40 29.24
CA LEU A 550 5.94 -1.05 29.41
C LEU A 550 7.37 -1.44 29.81
N LEU A 551 8.37 -0.73 29.30
CA LEU A 551 9.78 -0.97 29.58
C LEU A 551 10.30 -0.19 30.80
N GLY A 552 9.45 0.58 31.49
CA GLY A 552 9.87 1.41 32.66
C GLY A 552 10.71 2.62 32.28
N ILE A 553 10.73 3.02 31.00
CA ILE A 553 11.50 4.17 30.48
C ILE A 553 10.66 5.44 30.62
N ASN A 554 11.30 6.52 31.13
CA ASN A 554 10.69 7.85 31.12
C ASN A 554 10.64 8.36 29.66
N TYR A 555 9.43 8.47 29.11
CA TYR A 555 9.29 8.88 27.71
C TYR A 555 9.81 10.29 27.43
N GLU A 556 9.52 11.27 28.30
CA GLU A 556 9.91 12.67 28.11
C GLU A 556 11.42 12.91 28.23
N GLU A 557 12.08 12.16 29.08
CA GLU A 557 13.52 12.30 29.33
C GLU A 557 14.36 11.44 28.35
N GLU A 558 13.89 10.24 28.02
CA GLU A 558 14.68 9.27 27.26
C GLU A 558 13.91 8.65 26.11
N GLY A 559 12.69 8.15 26.31
CA GLY A 559 11.95 7.36 25.32
C GLY A 559 11.75 8.08 23.99
N ARG A 560 11.53 9.39 23.99
CA ARG A 560 11.36 10.21 22.79
C ARG A 560 12.60 10.27 21.89
N PHE A 561 13.77 9.92 22.40
CA PHE A 561 15.03 9.87 21.67
C PHE A 561 15.38 8.45 21.18
N LEU A 562 14.55 7.46 21.53
CA LEU A 562 14.76 6.08 21.11
C LEU A 562 14.06 5.79 19.79
N VAL A 563 14.81 5.15 18.91
CA VAL A 563 14.37 4.76 17.56
C VAL A 563 14.61 3.27 17.42
N ARG A 564 13.66 2.57 16.81
CA ARG A 564 13.76 1.14 16.52
C ARG A 564 13.84 0.86 15.03
N LEU A 565 14.66 -0.10 14.68
CA LEU A 565 14.77 -0.67 13.34
C LEU A 565 14.15 -2.07 13.37
N ASP A 566 13.16 -2.30 12.50
CA ASP A 566 12.53 -3.60 12.31
C ASP A 566 12.77 -4.13 10.92
N HIS A 567 12.88 -5.44 10.78
CA HIS A 567 12.90 -6.12 9.50
C HIS A 567 11.48 -6.47 9.08
N GLY A 568 10.95 -5.74 8.10
CA GLY A 568 9.59 -5.95 7.59
C GLY A 568 9.51 -6.97 6.44
N LYS A 569 10.62 -7.18 5.70
CA LYS A 569 10.73 -8.17 4.63
C LYS A 569 12.17 -8.69 4.53
N GLY A 570 12.34 -10.00 4.48
CA GLY A 570 13.64 -10.64 4.31
C GLY A 570 13.51 -11.95 3.53
N ASN A 571 13.80 -11.93 2.22
CA ASN A 571 13.65 -13.13 1.39
C ASN A 571 14.84 -14.08 1.47
N PHE A 572 15.96 -13.65 2.07
CA PHE A 572 17.23 -14.38 2.07
C PHE A 572 17.69 -14.82 3.45
N SER A 573 17.04 -14.35 4.51
CA SER A 573 17.32 -14.67 5.91
C SER A 573 16.01 -14.93 6.66
N GLY A 574 16.08 -15.68 7.75
CA GLY A 574 14.97 -15.74 8.71
C GLY A 574 14.72 -14.37 9.34
N PRO A 575 13.52 -14.14 9.91
CA PRO A 575 13.27 -12.92 10.68
C PRO A 575 14.21 -12.86 11.88
N PRO A 576 14.79 -11.69 12.22
CA PRO A 576 15.58 -11.53 13.44
C PRO A 576 14.69 -11.70 14.67
N GLU A 577 15.28 -12.03 15.80
CA GLU A 577 14.56 -12.28 17.06
C GLU A 577 13.95 -11.02 17.68
N GLY A 578 14.14 -9.84 17.09
CA GLY A 578 13.59 -8.59 17.61
C GLY A 578 14.01 -7.38 16.80
N ALA A 579 13.60 -6.20 17.26
CA ALA A 579 14.02 -4.93 16.69
C ALA A 579 15.37 -4.49 17.31
N SER A 580 16.21 -3.86 16.49
CA SER A 580 17.39 -3.14 16.99
C SER A 580 16.99 -1.74 17.46
N TRP A 581 17.55 -1.30 18.58
CA TRP A 581 17.24 0.00 19.13
C TRP A 581 18.44 0.94 19.13
N PHE A 582 18.14 2.22 18.92
CA PHE A 582 19.13 3.29 18.85
C PHE A 582 18.67 4.46 19.68
N LYS A 583 19.62 5.11 20.36
CA LYS A 583 19.40 6.35 21.08
C LYS A 583 19.97 7.51 20.28
N GLN A 584 19.19 8.56 20.09
CA GLN A 584 19.66 9.80 19.52
C GLN A 584 20.31 10.65 20.62
N VAL A 585 21.61 10.89 20.52
CA VAL A 585 22.40 11.73 21.41
C VAL A 585 22.79 13.03 20.72
N SER A 586 22.87 14.12 21.47
CA SER A 586 23.25 15.43 20.95
C SER A 586 24.75 15.61 21.04
N VAL A 587 25.39 15.93 19.93
CA VAL A 587 26.83 16.20 19.82
C VAL A 587 27.04 17.66 19.43
N THR A 588 27.78 18.39 20.22
CA THR A 588 28.16 19.80 19.91
C THR A 588 29.46 19.80 19.15
N LEU A 589 29.44 20.38 17.97
CA LEU A 589 30.56 20.53 17.08
C LEU A 589 31.46 21.72 17.50
N SER A 590 32.67 21.78 16.98
CA SER A 590 33.63 22.86 17.28
C SER A 590 33.15 24.26 16.84
N ASN A 591 32.24 24.33 15.85
CA ASN A 591 31.62 25.59 15.41
C ASN A 591 30.43 26.04 16.29
N GLY A 592 30.05 25.25 17.32
CA GLY A 592 28.94 25.53 18.24
C GLY A 592 27.60 24.94 17.80
N ASP A 593 27.49 24.37 16.60
CA ASP A 593 26.28 23.67 16.14
C ASP A 593 26.09 22.37 16.91
N THR A 594 24.83 21.94 17.06
CA THR A 594 24.50 20.66 17.70
C THR A 594 23.81 19.77 16.70
N VAL A 595 24.29 18.53 16.57
CA VAL A 595 23.71 17.49 15.72
C VAL A 595 23.28 16.28 16.54
N GLY A 596 22.18 15.63 16.13
CA GLY A 596 21.73 14.38 16.75
C GLY A 596 22.41 13.21 16.07
N VAL A 597 23.12 12.37 16.82
CA VAL A 597 23.80 11.16 16.35
C VAL A 597 23.14 9.93 16.96
N HIS A 598 23.08 8.83 16.22
CA HIS A 598 22.58 7.56 16.75
C HIS A 598 23.70 6.72 17.36
N GLU A 599 23.40 6.13 18.50
CA GLU A 599 24.20 5.04 19.10
C GLU A 599 23.29 3.83 19.37
N THR A 600 23.86 2.64 19.44
CA THR A 600 23.10 1.43 19.77
C THR A 600 22.59 1.51 21.21
N PHE A 601 21.34 1.07 21.40
CA PHE A 601 20.71 1.04 22.71
C PHE A 601 20.21 -0.38 23.01
N ASP A 602 20.79 -1.02 24.03
CA ASP A 602 20.39 -2.36 24.43
C ASP A 602 19.19 -2.30 25.39
N ILE A 603 18.07 -2.90 24.96
CA ILE A 603 16.85 -2.99 25.76
C ILE A 603 16.65 -4.38 26.36
N THR A 604 17.56 -5.30 26.21
CA THR A 604 17.39 -6.73 26.55
C THR A 604 17.01 -6.89 28.02
N GLU A 605 17.75 -6.25 28.93
CA GLU A 605 17.44 -6.30 30.36
C GLU A 605 16.08 -5.70 30.69
N LEU A 606 15.73 -4.56 30.07
CA LEU A 606 14.43 -3.88 30.27
C LEU A 606 13.26 -4.74 29.76
N VAL A 607 13.44 -5.42 28.65
CA VAL A 607 12.41 -6.34 28.10
C VAL A 607 12.22 -7.53 29.05
N ASP A 608 13.30 -8.08 29.58
CA ASP A 608 13.22 -9.22 30.50
C ASP A 608 12.62 -8.83 31.85
N GLU A 609 12.96 -7.66 32.38
CA GLU A 609 12.31 -7.08 33.56
C GLU A 609 10.82 -6.84 33.31
N ALA A 610 10.44 -6.24 32.17
CA ALA A 610 9.06 -5.99 31.82
C ALA A 610 8.26 -7.30 31.67
N LYS A 611 8.85 -8.36 31.13
CA LYS A 611 8.24 -9.68 31.07
C LYS A 611 8.02 -10.26 32.47
N GLN A 612 9.03 -10.18 33.34
CA GLN A 612 8.91 -10.67 34.73
C GLN A 612 7.83 -9.90 35.49
N LEU A 613 7.78 -8.57 35.37
CA LEU A 613 6.74 -7.74 35.97
C LEU A 613 5.35 -8.07 35.41
N SER A 614 5.24 -8.37 34.11
CA SER A 614 3.98 -8.79 33.50
C SER A 614 3.52 -10.13 34.09
N VAL A 615 4.41 -11.12 34.15
CA VAL A 615 4.10 -12.42 34.75
C VAL A 615 3.68 -12.29 36.22
N GLU A 616 4.38 -11.46 36.99
CA GLU A 616 4.01 -11.24 38.38
C GLU A 616 2.68 -10.49 38.55
N ARG A 617 2.39 -9.48 37.72
CA ARG A 617 1.05 -8.84 37.64
C ARG A 617 -0.04 -9.83 37.31
N ASP A 618 0.19 -10.67 36.30
CA ASP A 618 -0.77 -11.69 35.91
C ASP A 618 -1.00 -12.69 37.04
N ARG A 619 0.07 -13.11 37.75
CA ARG A 619 -0.01 -13.97 38.93
C ARG A 619 -0.78 -13.30 40.06
N GLN A 620 -0.52 -12.03 40.36
CA GLN A 620 -1.27 -11.26 41.34
C GLN A 620 -2.74 -11.09 40.95
N GLN A 621 -3.00 -10.79 39.69
CA GLN A 621 -4.37 -10.71 39.14
C GLN A 621 -5.13 -12.04 39.27
N ILE A 622 -4.43 -13.14 38.99
CA ILE A 622 -4.98 -14.49 39.16
C ILE A 622 -5.30 -14.76 40.63
N LYS A 623 -4.36 -14.44 41.56
CA LYS A 623 -4.60 -14.58 43.01
C LYS A 623 -5.79 -13.74 43.46
N GLN A 624 -5.87 -12.47 43.03
CA GLN A 624 -7.01 -11.62 43.37
C GLN A 624 -8.32 -12.17 42.79
N THR A 625 -8.33 -12.63 41.56
CA THR A 625 -9.53 -13.23 40.96
C THR A 625 -9.99 -14.48 41.74
N ARG A 626 -9.05 -15.29 42.21
CA ARG A 626 -9.37 -16.45 43.06
C ARG A 626 -9.95 -16.04 44.44
N LEU A 627 -9.39 -15.00 45.05
CA LEU A 627 -9.95 -14.45 46.29
C LEU A 627 -11.37 -13.93 46.05
N ASP A 628 -11.59 -13.13 45.00
CA ASP A 628 -12.91 -12.59 44.64
C ASP A 628 -13.94 -13.72 44.43
N ILE A 629 -13.54 -14.85 43.80
CA ILE A 629 -14.39 -16.03 43.63
C ILE A 629 -14.72 -16.62 44.99
N CYS A 630 -13.71 -16.82 45.85
CA CYS A 630 -13.91 -17.42 47.15
C CYS A 630 -14.81 -16.56 48.08
N GLU A 631 -14.66 -15.23 48.03
CA GLU A 631 -15.46 -14.28 48.84
C GLU A 631 -16.91 -14.17 48.33
N THR A 632 -17.10 -14.29 47.01
CA THR A 632 -18.42 -14.18 46.37
C THR A 632 -19.24 -15.45 46.56
N MET A 633 -18.59 -16.63 46.71
CA MET A 633 -19.27 -17.90 46.96
C MET A 633 -19.71 -17.93 48.46
N PRO A 634 -20.98 -18.16 48.75
CA PRO A 634 -21.47 -18.26 50.14
C PRO A 634 -20.63 -19.23 50.98
N THR A 635 -20.47 -18.92 52.27
CA THR A 635 -19.66 -19.74 53.20
C THR A 635 -20.22 -21.15 53.45
N ASP A 636 -21.52 -21.35 53.25
CA ASP A 636 -22.23 -22.58 53.37
C ASP A 636 -22.14 -23.50 52.16
N THR A 637 -21.41 -23.12 51.12
CA THR A 637 -21.27 -23.83 49.82
C THR A 637 -19.96 -24.64 49.73
N LEU A 638 -19.27 -24.91 50.80
CA LEU A 638 -18.07 -25.77 50.82
C LEU A 638 -18.44 -27.18 50.30
N GLY A 639 -17.75 -27.62 49.24
CA GLY A 639 -18.04 -28.91 48.58
C GLY A 639 -19.25 -28.90 47.62
N LEU A 640 -19.98 -27.75 47.47
CA LEU A 640 -21.12 -27.65 46.56
C LEU A 640 -20.74 -26.89 45.27
N PRO A 641 -21.07 -27.45 44.09
CA PRO A 641 -20.77 -26.75 42.82
C PRO A 641 -21.73 -25.58 42.58
N ILE A 642 -21.16 -24.45 42.17
CA ILE A 642 -21.91 -23.25 41.75
C ILE A 642 -21.62 -22.98 40.25
N LEU A 643 -22.67 -22.66 39.50
CA LEU A 643 -22.51 -22.31 38.08
C LEU A 643 -21.83 -20.96 37.94
N LEU A 644 -20.83 -20.86 37.05
CA LEU A 644 -20.14 -19.63 36.74
C LEU A 644 -21.09 -18.47 36.36
N THR A 645 -22.18 -18.79 35.66
CA THR A 645 -23.23 -17.81 35.30
C THR A 645 -23.93 -17.20 36.50
N ASN A 646 -23.93 -17.83 37.66
CA ASN A 646 -24.50 -17.28 38.88
C ASN A 646 -23.57 -16.27 39.55
N LEU A 647 -22.28 -16.30 39.24
CA LEU A 647 -21.26 -15.39 39.75
C LEU A 647 -21.04 -14.15 38.84
N GLU A 648 -21.38 -14.24 37.57
CA GLU A 648 -21.24 -13.15 36.57
C GLU A 648 -21.98 -11.85 36.99
N PRO A 649 -23.20 -11.86 37.52
CA PRO A 649 -23.89 -10.63 37.92
C PRO A 649 -23.19 -9.88 39.08
N VAL A 650 -22.55 -10.62 39.96
CA VAL A 650 -21.84 -10.03 41.11
C VAL A 650 -20.56 -9.34 40.69
N TRP A 651 -19.92 -9.83 39.63
CA TRP A 651 -18.68 -9.25 39.14
C TRP A 651 -18.88 -8.13 38.12
N ASN A 652 -20.12 -7.86 37.70
CA ASN A 652 -20.46 -6.83 36.71
C ASN A 652 -19.54 -6.85 35.44
N LYS A 653 -19.12 -8.06 35.01
CA LYS A 653 -18.14 -8.27 33.96
C LYS A 653 -18.61 -9.37 33.00
N SER A 654 -19.47 -9.02 32.06
CA SER A 654 -19.99 -9.90 30.99
C SER A 654 -19.07 -10.03 29.79
N ASN A 655 -17.75 -10.10 29.93
CA ASN A 655 -16.82 -10.06 28.81
C ASN A 655 -16.06 -11.39 28.68
N LEU A 656 -15.87 -11.86 27.43
CA LEU A 656 -15.12 -13.07 27.06
C LEU A 656 -13.70 -13.08 27.69
N THR A 657 -13.09 -11.90 27.83
CA THR A 657 -11.78 -11.72 28.49
C THR A 657 -11.83 -12.05 29.99
N CYS A 658 -12.96 -11.78 30.65
CA CYS A 658 -13.14 -12.11 32.06
C CYS A 658 -13.37 -13.60 32.26
N ARG A 659 -14.13 -14.27 31.39
CA ARG A 659 -14.28 -15.74 31.41
C ARG A 659 -12.92 -16.42 31.23
N ARG A 660 -12.09 -15.97 30.33
CA ARG A 660 -10.74 -16.51 30.11
C ARG A 660 -9.85 -16.33 31.33
N ARG A 661 -9.85 -15.15 31.97
CA ARG A 661 -9.10 -14.89 33.21
C ARG A 661 -9.58 -15.75 34.38
N VAL A 662 -10.89 -15.98 34.49
CA VAL A 662 -11.45 -16.89 35.48
C VAL A 662 -11.00 -18.34 35.21
N MET A 663 -11.01 -18.74 33.92
CA MET A 663 -10.50 -20.06 33.50
C MET A 663 -9.03 -20.24 33.87
N ASP A 664 -8.21 -19.25 33.54
CA ASP A 664 -6.78 -19.26 33.87
C ASP A 664 -6.54 -19.27 35.39
N ALA A 665 -7.39 -18.57 36.16
CA ALA A 665 -7.34 -18.55 37.60
C ALA A 665 -7.70 -19.92 38.27
N LEU A 666 -8.55 -20.71 37.60
CA LEU A 666 -9.01 -22.01 38.11
C LEU A 666 -8.03 -23.15 37.76
N VAL A 667 -7.10 -22.96 36.85
CA VAL A 667 -6.07 -23.94 36.46
C VAL A 667 -4.91 -24.02 37.48
N LEU A 668 -4.74 -23.00 38.32
CA LEU A 668 -3.67 -22.97 39.32
C LEU A 668 -4.08 -23.79 40.57
N ASP A 669 -3.31 -24.82 40.90
CA ASP A 669 -3.52 -25.77 41.98
C ASP A 669 -2.98 -25.28 43.35
N GLU A 670 -2.93 -23.99 43.60
CA GLU A 670 -2.46 -23.41 44.84
C GLU A 670 -3.64 -23.09 45.79
N ALA A 671 -3.56 -23.53 47.03
CA ALA A 671 -4.54 -23.20 48.09
C ALA A 671 -4.53 -21.68 48.40
N ILE A 672 -5.70 -21.11 48.64
CA ILE A 672 -5.88 -19.72 49.02
C ILE A 672 -6.34 -19.68 50.48
N ARG A 673 -5.68 -18.87 51.29
CA ARG A 673 -6.09 -18.67 52.69
C ARG A 673 -7.19 -17.61 52.75
N VAL A 674 -8.37 -18.03 53.21
CA VAL A 674 -9.55 -17.17 53.35
C VAL A 674 -10.02 -17.20 54.83
N THR A 675 -10.47 -16.05 55.32
CA THR A 675 -11.09 -15.98 56.65
C THR A 675 -12.57 -16.24 56.53
N GLY A 676 -13.07 -17.30 57.18
CA GLY A 676 -14.49 -17.61 57.19
C GLY A 676 -15.33 -16.69 58.04
N ALA A 677 -16.64 -16.75 57.97
CA ALA A 677 -17.59 -15.97 58.76
C ALA A 677 -17.48 -16.23 60.26
N ASP A 678 -16.85 -17.33 60.66
CA ASP A 678 -16.52 -17.77 62.03
C ASP A 678 -15.17 -17.20 62.52
N ASN A 679 -14.52 -16.31 61.76
CA ASN A 679 -13.18 -15.78 62.00
C ASN A 679 -12.04 -16.81 62.00
N LEU A 680 -12.30 -18.05 61.55
CA LEU A 680 -11.26 -19.07 61.33
C LEU A 680 -10.64 -18.91 59.95
N GLN A 681 -9.36 -19.30 59.81
CA GLN A 681 -8.67 -19.31 58.50
C GLN A 681 -8.75 -20.68 57.89
N TYR A 682 -9.16 -20.70 56.64
CA TYR A 682 -9.28 -21.91 55.80
C TYR A 682 -8.36 -21.84 54.61
N ASP A 683 -7.62 -22.89 54.34
CA ASP A 683 -6.91 -23.03 53.07
C ASP A 683 -7.91 -23.70 52.07
N ILE A 684 -8.20 -22.99 51.00
CA ILE A 684 -9.26 -23.39 50.02
C ILE A 684 -8.65 -23.57 48.66
N THR A 685 -9.03 -24.68 48.00
CA THR A 685 -8.80 -24.87 46.57
C THR A 685 -10.10 -24.66 45.80
N LEU A 686 -9.98 -24.19 44.57
CA LEU A 686 -11.08 -24.07 43.62
C LEU A 686 -10.90 -25.14 42.54
N THR A 687 -11.90 -26.00 42.39
CA THR A 687 -11.97 -26.97 41.30
C THR A 687 -13.04 -26.53 40.30
N SER A 688 -12.86 -26.88 39.03
CA SER A 688 -13.82 -26.53 37.98
C SER A 688 -14.16 -27.72 37.09
N ARG A 689 -15.41 -27.80 36.64
CA ARG A 689 -15.89 -28.80 35.72
C ARG A 689 -16.71 -28.18 34.59
N MET A 690 -16.35 -28.48 33.36
CA MET A 690 -17.16 -28.10 32.19
C MET A 690 -18.37 -29.02 32.04
N LEU A 691 -19.55 -28.46 31.88
CA LEU A 691 -20.80 -29.13 31.61
C LEU A 691 -21.01 -29.31 30.09
N LYS A 692 -21.83 -30.31 29.72
CA LYS A 692 -22.15 -30.61 28.31
C LYS A 692 -22.83 -29.46 27.56
N ASN A 693 -23.45 -28.52 28.27
CA ASN A 693 -24.10 -27.34 27.73
C ASN A 693 -23.14 -26.13 27.57
N GLY A 694 -21.84 -26.34 27.77
CA GLY A 694 -20.84 -25.27 27.67
C GLY A 694 -20.75 -24.34 28.89
N ASN A 695 -21.52 -24.60 29.94
CA ASN A 695 -21.41 -23.88 31.21
C ASN A 695 -20.33 -24.51 32.11
N MET A 696 -19.88 -23.78 33.13
CA MET A 696 -18.83 -24.23 34.04
C MET A 696 -19.38 -24.27 35.49
N GLU A 697 -19.11 -25.36 36.17
CA GLU A 697 -19.28 -25.47 37.62
C GLU A 697 -17.96 -25.20 38.32
N ILE A 698 -18.01 -24.44 39.41
CA ILE A 698 -16.89 -24.16 40.29
C ILE A 698 -17.21 -24.67 41.67
N THR A 699 -16.30 -25.43 42.25
CA THR A 699 -16.43 -26.00 43.60
C THR A 699 -15.31 -25.43 44.48
N LYS A 700 -15.66 -24.98 45.66
CA LYS A 700 -14.79 -24.49 46.72
C LYS A 700 -14.55 -25.65 47.69
N GLU A 701 -13.32 -26.13 47.81
CA GLU A 701 -12.94 -27.26 48.66
C GLU A 701 -11.94 -26.81 49.71
N ALA A 702 -12.13 -27.22 50.97
CA ALA A 702 -11.11 -27.02 51.99
C ALA A 702 -9.99 -28.04 51.85
N VAL A 703 -8.72 -27.58 51.96
CA VAL A 703 -7.54 -28.45 51.89
C VAL A 703 -7.24 -29.05 53.26
#